data_29576136932f4d25cae7ddd0a0a6d6fe
#
_entry.id   29576136932f4d25cae7ddd0a0a6d6fe
#
_cell.length_a   1.000
_cell.length_b   1.000
_cell.length_c   1.000
_cell.angle_alpha   90.00
_cell.angle_beta   90.00
_cell.angle_gamma   90.00
#
_symmetry.space_group_name_H-M   'P 1'
#
loop_
_entity.id
_entity.type
_entity.pdbx_description
1 polymer ?
#
loop_
_entity_poly.entity_id
_entity_poly.type
_entity_poly.pdbx_seq_one_letter_code
_entity_poly.pdbx_strand_id
1 'polypeptide(L)'
;MKKILSLIFLTFFISVTIFPQNKRAITVDDLWAMKRIGSYDISPDGKTLAFTLTSYSFETNKGNTDIYLIDSDGKNLRPLKNSDKNEGEPKFSPDGKSIAFTRDGQIWLCNIDGSNEKQLSDIYTEASGIKWSSDGKKILFVSSVYPDCVTQECNEQKDKTKEQSKVKAQVFTQLMYRHWNDWRGDKRSHLFILDIATGEFKDLTEGNSEDVPPLALGSANDYNFSPDGNEVAYTLNPEFSSAISTNLEIYLLSLTAQASPKLISTSKGVDCQPVYSPNDKWLAWTSMKRAGFEADKKDIILFERSTGKMKNLTEDLDRSVEEFIWSPDSKTIYFTAQNEINSSIYKLNVEDGEITLFHKDNYNTNIQLSKDGKTLFFLKQRAAMPSEIYSVSTDGKNTLKQLTSINQEILSQLEMNSVETFWCEGANGDKVQSILVKPPFFDATKKYPMIFLIHGGPQGAWEDNFHFRWNYQMFASQGYVVVAPNPRGSTGYGQKFTDEISGDWGGKVYVDLMNSYDYAVKNFSFIDAKNTFAAGASYGGYMINWIAGHTDRFNALVSHAGVFNLESMYGTTEELWFPEWEYGGTPWQKREIYEKWSPHRYIHNCKTPVLVIHGAKDFRVPEEQAFQLFTSLQRLGVESKFLYFPDETHFVAKPLNSKLWWENVYDWFKTHLK
;
A
#
# COMPACT_ATOMS: atom_id res chain seq x y z
N MET A 1 27.62 67.97 46.04
CA MET A 1 26.37 67.84 45.31
C MET A 1 26.55 66.95 44.12
N LYS A 2 26.28 65.67 44.29
CA LYS A 2 26.31 64.63 43.20
C LYS A 2 24.91 64.48 42.63
N LYS A 3 24.74 64.75 41.34
CA LYS A 3 23.50 64.49 40.60
C LYS A 3 23.52 63.00 40.16
N ILE A 4 22.52 62.24 40.63
CA ILE A 4 22.23 60.88 40.18
C ILE A 4 21.31 60.99 38.98
N LEU A 5 21.73 60.52 37.81
CA LEU A 5 20.92 60.40 36.60
C LEU A 5 20.29 59.02 36.60
N SER A 6 18.97 58.91 36.82
CA SER A 6 18.20 57.65 36.68
C SER A 6 17.85 57.45 35.22
N LEU A 7 18.36 56.39 34.61
CA LEU A 7 18.01 55.94 33.28
C LEU A 7 16.81 54.97 33.40
N ILE A 8 15.62 55.44 32.91
CA ILE A 8 14.43 54.58 32.84
C ILE A 8 14.54 53.77 31.55
N PHE A 9 14.72 52.47 31.65
CA PHE A 9 14.57 51.52 30.52
C PHE A 9 13.07 51.25 30.29
N LEU A 10 12.53 51.74 29.19
CA LEU A 10 11.21 51.45 28.76
C LEU A 10 11.24 50.15 27.92
N THR A 11 10.90 49.01 28.53
CA THR A 11 10.74 47.73 27.83
C THR A 11 9.41 47.75 27.07
N PHE A 12 9.48 47.88 25.76
CA PHE A 12 8.34 47.66 24.87
C PHE A 12 8.03 46.18 24.81
N PHE A 13 6.98 45.71 25.48
CA PHE A 13 6.37 44.42 25.23
C PHE A 13 5.59 44.53 23.91
N ILE A 14 6.15 43.98 22.81
CA ILE A 14 5.39 43.71 21.60
C ILE A 14 4.51 42.51 21.88
N SER A 15 3.26 42.74 22.24
CA SER A 15 2.24 41.68 22.25
C SER A 15 1.96 41.29 20.82
N VAL A 16 2.55 40.18 20.37
CA VAL A 16 2.12 39.52 19.14
C VAL A 16 0.71 38.96 19.40
N THR A 17 -0.29 39.68 19.01
CA THR A 17 -1.66 39.16 18.94
C THR A 17 -1.67 38.11 17.82
N ILE A 18 -1.54 36.84 18.18
CA ILE A 18 -1.83 35.69 17.29
C ILE A 18 -3.34 35.74 17.10
N PHE A 19 -3.81 36.35 16.01
CA PHE A 19 -5.18 36.14 15.55
C PHE A 19 -5.34 34.66 15.23
N PRO A 20 -6.37 33.98 15.72
CA PRO A 20 -6.64 32.61 15.30
C PRO A 20 -6.85 32.65 13.78
N GLN A 21 -5.96 32.01 13.04
CA GLN A 21 -6.09 31.91 11.59
C GLN A 21 -7.38 31.12 11.34
N ASN A 22 -8.36 31.73 10.66
CA ASN A 22 -9.59 31.05 10.32
C ASN A 22 -9.22 29.82 9.46
N LYS A 23 -9.50 28.61 9.97
CA LYS A 23 -9.31 27.38 9.22
C LYS A 23 -10.15 27.38 7.95
N ARG A 24 -9.75 26.61 6.98
CA ARG A 24 -10.43 26.43 5.69
C ARG A 24 -10.53 24.95 5.31
N ALA A 25 -11.37 24.64 4.34
CA ALA A 25 -11.43 23.31 3.76
C ALA A 25 -10.13 22.98 3.01
N ILE A 26 -9.79 21.69 2.95
CA ILE A 26 -8.66 21.18 2.16
C ILE A 26 -8.93 21.33 0.66
N THR A 27 -7.89 21.63 -0.10
CA THR A 27 -7.90 21.74 -1.56
C THR A 27 -6.99 20.69 -2.21
N VAL A 28 -7.09 20.53 -3.53
CA VAL A 28 -6.17 19.63 -4.27
C VAL A 28 -4.73 20.12 -4.17
N ASP A 29 -4.53 21.43 -4.15
CA ASP A 29 -3.20 22.01 -4.02
C ASP A 29 -2.59 21.71 -2.64
N ASP A 30 -3.38 21.72 -1.55
CA ASP A 30 -2.93 21.28 -0.23
C ASP A 30 -2.57 19.79 -0.21
N LEU A 31 -3.41 18.95 -0.80
CA LEU A 31 -3.19 17.50 -0.88
C LEU A 31 -1.83 17.17 -1.51
N TRP A 32 -1.45 17.91 -2.56
CA TRP A 32 -0.19 17.72 -3.27
C TRP A 32 0.99 18.49 -2.66
N ALA A 33 0.75 19.56 -1.91
CA ALA A 33 1.76 20.27 -1.14
C ALA A 33 2.21 19.48 0.10
N MET A 34 1.37 18.56 0.61
CA MET A 34 1.73 17.68 1.71
C MET A 34 2.85 16.73 1.31
N LYS A 35 3.94 16.77 2.08
CA LYS A 35 5.07 15.86 1.93
C LYS A 35 4.72 14.47 2.47
N ARG A 36 5.31 13.44 1.88
CA ARG A 36 4.99 12.04 2.20
C ARG A 36 6.21 11.35 2.79
N ILE A 37 6.09 10.89 4.03
CA ILE A 37 7.09 10.00 4.65
C ILE A 37 6.92 8.63 4.00
N GLY A 38 8.03 8.09 3.49
CA GLY A 38 8.11 6.74 2.91
C GLY A 38 8.79 5.74 3.86
N SER A 39 9.81 5.04 3.37
CA SER A 39 10.59 4.10 4.18
C SER A 39 11.40 4.82 5.25
N TYR A 40 11.63 4.14 6.39
CA TYR A 40 12.56 4.60 7.40
C TYR A 40 13.39 3.45 7.98
N ASP A 41 14.45 3.79 8.69
CA ASP A 41 15.32 2.85 9.40
C ASP A 41 15.84 3.49 10.69
N ILE A 42 16.20 2.65 11.68
CA ILE A 42 16.63 3.09 13.01
C ILE A 42 18.10 2.75 13.19
N SER A 43 18.89 3.73 13.69
CA SER A 43 20.28 3.46 14.05
C SER A 43 20.39 2.34 15.09
N PRO A 44 21.43 1.52 15.06
CA PRO A 44 21.62 0.41 16.01
C PRO A 44 21.63 0.81 17.48
N ASP A 45 22.00 2.06 17.80
CA ASP A 45 21.94 2.59 19.15
C ASP A 45 20.56 3.16 19.53
N GLY A 46 19.60 3.13 18.62
CA GLY A 46 18.22 3.59 18.82
C GLY A 46 18.05 5.10 18.94
N LYS A 47 19.08 5.90 18.61
CA LYS A 47 19.03 7.35 18.84
C LYS A 47 18.66 8.18 17.64
N THR A 48 18.85 7.67 16.43
CA THR A 48 18.61 8.41 15.19
C THR A 48 17.76 7.55 14.25
N LEU A 49 16.82 8.19 13.55
CA LEU A 49 16.06 7.60 12.47
C LEU A 49 16.45 8.27 11.16
N ALA A 50 16.64 7.48 10.11
CA ALA A 50 16.76 7.93 8.73
C ALA A 50 15.46 7.61 8.00
N PHE A 51 14.91 8.56 7.26
CA PHE A 51 13.65 8.34 6.54
C PHE A 51 13.60 9.09 5.21
N THR A 52 12.84 8.56 4.28
CA THR A 52 12.58 9.24 3.00
C THR A 52 11.43 10.21 3.13
N LEU A 53 11.55 11.34 2.45
CA LEU A 53 10.54 12.38 2.38
C LEU A 53 10.33 12.81 0.94
N THR A 54 9.16 12.50 0.37
CA THR A 54 8.81 12.87 -1.00
C THR A 54 8.02 14.17 -1.03
N SER A 55 8.48 15.11 -1.85
CA SER A 55 7.79 16.35 -2.21
C SER A 55 7.34 16.30 -3.66
N TYR A 56 6.21 16.92 -4.01
CA TYR A 56 5.68 16.94 -5.36
C TYR A 56 5.62 18.36 -5.92
N SER A 57 5.80 18.49 -7.22
CA SER A 57 5.70 19.77 -7.93
C SER A 57 4.72 19.66 -9.09
N PHE A 58 3.78 20.61 -9.18
CA PHE A 58 2.91 20.76 -10.34
C PHE A 58 3.69 21.27 -11.58
N GLU A 59 4.75 22.05 -11.40
CA GLU A 59 5.57 22.56 -12.48
C GLU A 59 6.27 21.43 -13.25
N THR A 60 6.91 20.53 -12.50
CA THR A 60 7.59 19.36 -13.08
C THR A 60 6.67 18.17 -13.30
N ASN A 61 5.48 18.19 -12.70
CA ASN A 61 4.51 17.07 -12.65
C ASN A 61 5.12 15.78 -12.11
N LYS A 62 6.07 15.89 -11.15
CA LYS A 62 6.84 14.78 -10.57
C LYS A 62 7.04 14.94 -9.08
N GLY A 63 7.40 13.84 -8.43
CA GLY A 63 7.92 13.81 -7.07
C GLY A 63 9.44 13.86 -7.07
N ASN A 64 10.02 14.41 -5.98
CA ASN A 64 11.42 14.27 -5.61
C ASN A 64 11.49 13.70 -4.20
N THR A 65 12.31 12.69 -4.01
CA THR A 65 12.47 11.98 -2.73
C THR A 65 13.87 12.20 -2.18
N ASP A 66 13.94 12.70 -0.95
CA ASP A 66 15.17 13.01 -0.23
C ASP A 66 15.26 12.17 1.06
N ILE A 67 16.46 12.06 1.65
CA ILE A 67 16.66 11.37 2.92
C ILE A 67 16.89 12.40 4.04
N TYR A 68 16.13 12.26 5.11
CA TYR A 68 16.19 13.07 6.32
C TYR A 68 16.59 12.23 7.53
N LEU A 69 17.19 12.88 8.51
CA LEU A 69 17.48 12.33 9.83
C LEU A 69 16.68 13.06 10.89
N ILE A 70 16.27 12.32 11.92
CA ILE A 70 15.66 12.86 13.13
C ILE A 70 16.15 12.07 14.34
N ASP A 71 16.34 12.73 15.48
CA ASP A 71 16.66 12.01 16.70
C ASP A 71 15.42 11.29 17.26
N SER A 72 15.61 10.17 17.95
CA SER A 72 14.53 9.36 18.50
C SER A 72 13.70 10.08 19.59
N ASP A 73 14.14 11.26 20.04
CA ASP A 73 13.36 12.16 20.88
C ASP A 73 12.52 13.17 20.09
N GLY A 74 12.54 13.11 18.74
CA GLY A 74 11.77 13.98 17.84
C GLY A 74 12.43 15.35 17.60
N LYS A 75 13.72 15.50 17.95
CA LYS A 75 14.47 16.74 17.73
C LYS A 75 15.46 16.61 16.57
N ASN A 76 16.10 17.72 16.23
CA ASN A 76 17.20 17.79 15.26
C ASN A 76 16.84 17.21 13.89
N LEU A 77 15.62 17.48 13.39
CA LEU A 77 15.24 17.16 12.02
C LEU A 77 16.16 17.88 11.03
N ARG A 78 16.84 17.12 10.17
CA ARG A 78 17.81 17.64 9.21
C ARG A 78 17.87 16.78 7.95
N PRO A 79 18.17 17.36 6.78
CA PRO A 79 18.44 16.56 5.59
C PRO A 79 19.78 15.81 5.76
N LEU A 80 19.83 14.56 5.32
CA LEU A 80 21.05 13.81 5.08
C LEU A 80 21.47 13.94 3.62
N LYS A 81 20.52 13.74 2.72
CA LYS A 81 20.63 13.95 1.27
C LYS A 81 19.41 14.75 0.82
N ASN A 82 19.68 15.77 0.02
CA ASN A 82 18.67 16.67 -0.52
C ASN A 82 19.20 17.21 -1.86
N SER A 83 18.82 16.55 -2.93
CA SER A 83 19.27 16.87 -4.30
C SER A 83 18.09 16.88 -5.26
N ASP A 84 18.32 17.14 -6.54
CA ASP A 84 17.32 17.01 -7.61
C ASP A 84 17.15 15.57 -8.11
N LYS A 85 17.84 14.61 -7.46
CA LYS A 85 17.71 13.18 -7.72
C LYS A 85 16.88 12.52 -6.62
N ASN A 86 16.30 11.38 -6.95
CA ASN A 86 15.61 10.57 -5.94
C ASN A 86 16.61 9.74 -5.15
N GLU A 87 16.65 9.98 -3.84
CA GLU A 87 17.36 9.14 -2.88
C GLU A 87 16.35 8.27 -2.12
N GLY A 88 16.60 6.96 -2.05
CA GLY A 88 15.68 6.01 -1.45
C GLY A 88 16.33 5.01 -0.50
N GLU A 89 15.50 4.24 0.19
CA GLU A 89 15.87 3.06 0.96
C GLU A 89 17.03 3.26 1.97
N PRO A 90 17.01 4.29 2.82
CA PRO A 90 18.10 4.48 3.78
C PRO A 90 18.18 3.28 4.74
N LYS A 91 19.40 2.72 4.93
CA LYS A 91 19.68 1.62 5.84
C LYS A 91 20.95 1.87 6.60
N PHE A 92 20.87 1.95 7.94
CA PHE A 92 22.06 2.05 8.78
C PHE A 92 22.93 0.81 8.66
N SER A 93 24.26 1.02 8.63
CA SER A 93 25.19 -0.08 8.83
C SER A 93 25.03 -0.66 10.24
N PRO A 94 25.33 -1.95 10.48
CA PRO A 94 25.19 -2.59 11.79
C PRO A 94 26.00 -1.94 12.92
N ASP A 95 27.09 -1.21 12.59
CA ASP A 95 27.88 -0.43 13.54
C ASP A 95 27.36 1.01 13.76
N GLY A 96 26.33 1.42 13.00
CA GLY A 96 25.69 2.72 13.10
C GLY A 96 26.48 3.91 12.59
N LYS A 97 27.62 3.69 11.91
CA LYS A 97 28.50 4.79 11.46
C LYS A 97 28.18 5.29 10.06
N SER A 98 27.51 4.46 9.25
CA SER A 98 27.22 4.75 7.86
C SER A 98 25.75 4.46 7.53
N ILE A 99 25.28 5.03 6.43
CA ILE A 99 23.97 4.78 5.84
C ILE A 99 24.18 4.39 4.39
N ALA A 100 23.66 3.20 4.01
CA ALA A 100 23.50 2.81 2.62
C ALA A 100 22.15 3.32 2.11
N PHE A 101 22.10 3.74 0.85
CA PHE A 101 20.88 4.23 0.22
C PHE A 101 20.93 4.02 -1.29
N THR A 102 19.78 4.11 -1.96
CA THR A 102 19.70 4.03 -3.43
C THR A 102 19.67 5.44 -4.04
N ARG A 103 20.37 5.63 -5.17
CA ARG A 103 20.30 6.79 -6.04
C ARG A 103 20.66 6.40 -7.47
N ASP A 104 19.88 6.84 -8.46
CA ASP A 104 20.09 6.53 -9.89
C ASP A 104 20.29 5.02 -10.16
N GLY A 105 19.50 4.16 -9.51
CA GLY A 105 19.62 2.71 -9.67
C GLY A 105 20.91 2.10 -9.10
N GLN A 106 21.66 2.82 -8.26
CA GLN A 106 22.89 2.34 -7.64
C GLN A 106 22.82 2.42 -6.12
N ILE A 107 23.60 1.58 -5.46
CA ILE A 107 23.80 1.60 -4.00
C ILE A 107 24.90 2.58 -3.66
N TRP A 108 24.61 3.53 -2.79
CA TRP A 108 25.51 4.52 -2.27
C TRP A 108 25.73 4.33 -0.77
N LEU A 109 26.86 4.78 -0.26
CA LEU A 109 27.21 4.80 1.16
C LEU A 109 27.71 6.18 1.56
N CYS A 110 27.27 6.66 2.72
CA CYS A 110 27.85 7.84 3.35
C CYS A 110 27.94 7.67 4.87
N ASN A 111 28.72 8.51 5.53
CA ASN A 111 28.68 8.62 6.98
C ASN A 111 27.32 9.17 7.45
N ILE A 112 26.98 8.98 8.73
CA ILE A 112 25.74 9.50 9.34
C ILE A 112 25.63 11.03 9.30
N ASP A 113 26.73 11.75 9.13
CA ASP A 113 26.76 13.20 8.92
C ASP A 113 26.67 13.61 7.44
N GLY A 114 26.52 12.66 6.53
CA GLY A 114 26.46 12.86 5.08
C GLY A 114 27.83 12.99 4.40
N SER A 115 28.94 12.98 5.15
CA SER A 115 30.30 13.02 4.60
C SER A 115 30.75 11.67 4.01
N ASN A 116 31.89 11.65 3.33
CA ASN A 116 32.52 10.45 2.75
C ASN A 116 31.57 9.63 1.86
N GLU A 117 30.76 10.32 1.07
CA GLU A 117 29.85 9.68 0.12
C GLU A 117 30.65 8.92 -0.96
N LYS A 118 30.23 7.68 -1.22
CA LYS A 118 30.77 6.87 -2.30
C LYS A 118 29.71 5.98 -2.91
N GLN A 119 29.76 5.79 -4.22
CA GLN A 119 29.00 4.75 -4.90
C GLN A 119 29.62 3.39 -4.59
N LEU A 120 28.79 2.42 -4.16
CA LEU A 120 29.23 1.05 -3.84
C LEU A 120 29.01 0.10 -5.02
N SER A 121 27.92 0.24 -5.76
CA SER A 121 27.63 -0.61 -6.91
C SER A 121 27.82 0.17 -8.21
N ASP A 122 28.27 -0.54 -9.24
CA ASP A 122 28.29 -0.08 -10.63
C ASP A 122 27.68 -1.21 -11.47
N ILE A 123 26.38 -1.42 -11.29
CA ILE A 123 25.62 -2.48 -11.94
C ILE A 123 24.73 -1.90 -13.04
N TYR A 124 24.89 -2.38 -14.27
CA TYR A 124 24.14 -1.91 -15.44
C TYR A 124 22.62 -2.06 -15.26
N THR A 125 22.18 -3.14 -14.60
CA THR A 125 20.77 -3.53 -14.46
C THR A 125 20.08 -2.95 -13.23
N GLU A 126 20.70 -1.91 -12.62
CA GLU A 126 20.21 -1.20 -11.42
C GLU A 126 20.13 -2.08 -10.15
N ALA A 127 20.03 -1.45 -9.01
CA ALA A 127 19.97 -2.09 -7.69
C ALA A 127 18.91 -1.48 -6.79
N SER A 128 18.19 -2.33 -6.05
CA SER A 128 17.18 -1.93 -5.06
C SER A 128 17.05 -2.98 -3.94
N GLY A 129 16.32 -2.68 -2.87
CA GLY A 129 15.99 -3.65 -1.83
C GLY A 129 17.16 -3.96 -0.89
N ILE A 130 17.84 -2.93 -0.37
CA ILE A 130 19.06 -3.05 0.47
C ILE A 130 18.81 -3.80 1.78
N LYS A 131 19.59 -4.87 2.03
CA LYS A 131 19.66 -5.59 3.31
C LYS A 131 21.12 -5.82 3.73
N TRP A 132 21.51 -5.32 4.88
CA TRP A 132 22.86 -5.51 5.42
C TRP A 132 23.04 -6.91 6.03
N SER A 133 24.23 -7.50 5.87
CA SER A 133 24.69 -8.60 6.74
C SER A 133 24.95 -8.08 8.15
N SER A 134 24.77 -8.92 9.16
CA SER A 134 24.96 -8.55 10.58
C SER A 134 26.39 -8.05 10.91
N ASP A 135 27.40 -8.54 10.19
CA ASP A 135 28.81 -8.12 10.34
C ASP A 135 29.16 -6.84 9.57
N GLY A 136 28.21 -6.28 8.80
CA GLY A 136 28.36 -5.06 8.01
C GLY A 136 29.29 -5.17 6.80
N LYS A 137 29.64 -6.40 6.36
CA LYS A 137 30.57 -6.60 5.25
C LYS A 137 29.87 -6.80 3.91
N LYS A 138 28.59 -7.16 3.92
CA LYS A 138 27.84 -7.51 2.72
C LYS A 138 26.49 -6.83 2.69
N ILE A 139 25.95 -6.64 1.49
CA ILE A 139 24.58 -6.18 1.22
C ILE A 139 23.92 -7.17 0.27
N LEU A 140 22.69 -7.61 0.59
CA LEU A 140 21.78 -8.19 -0.38
C LEU A 140 21.03 -7.08 -1.09
N PHE A 141 20.78 -7.26 -2.39
CA PHE A 141 19.98 -6.37 -3.21
C PHE A 141 19.37 -7.11 -4.39
N VAL A 142 18.42 -6.51 -5.05
CA VAL A 142 17.72 -7.06 -6.22
C VAL A 142 18.11 -6.29 -7.46
N SER A 143 18.29 -7.02 -8.57
CA SER A 143 18.54 -6.45 -9.89
C SER A 143 17.77 -7.22 -10.96
N SER A 144 17.32 -6.54 -12.02
CA SER A 144 16.53 -7.15 -13.10
C SER A 144 17.42 -7.51 -14.29
N VAL A 145 17.68 -8.80 -14.47
CA VAL A 145 18.63 -9.34 -15.45
C VAL A 145 17.97 -10.26 -16.48
N TYR A 146 18.61 -10.48 -17.60
CA TYR A 146 18.26 -11.61 -18.48
C TYR A 146 18.78 -12.92 -17.86
N PRO A 147 17.93 -13.94 -17.61
CA PRO A 147 18.32 -15.16 -16.92
C PRO A 147 19.48 -15.93 -17.56
N ASP A 148 19.67 -15.77 -18.86
CA ASP A 148 20.76 -16.41 -19.62
C ASP A 148 22.03 -15.53 -19.71
N CYS A 149 22.06 -14.35 -19.06
CA CYS A 149 23.21 -13.46 -18.98
C CYS A 149 23.92 -13.62 -17.63
N VAL A 150 25.15 -14.13 -17.64
CA VAL A 150 25.99 -14.27 -16.45
C VAL A 150 26.73 -12.95 -16.12
N THR A 151 26.87 -12.03 -17.07
CA THR A 151 27.62 -10.78 -16.90
C THR A 151 26.77 -9.54 -17.22
N GLN A 152 27.19 -8.40 -16.70
CA GLN A 152 26.50 -7.13 -16.96
C GLN A 152 26.65 -6.67 -18.41
N GLU A 153 27.79 -6.97 -19.07
CA GLU A 153 28.02 -6.69 -20.49
C GLU A 153 27.05 -7.47 -21.38
N CYS A 154 26.69 -8.70 -21.00
CA CYS A 154 25.68 -9.48 -21.72
C CYS A 154 24.31 -8.79 -21.63
N ASN A 155 23.89 -8.31 -20.44
CA ASN A 155 22.64 -7.58 -20.24
C ASN A 155 22.64 -6.31 -21.11
N GLU A 156 23.70 -5.52 -21.05
CA GLU A 156 23.85 -4.28 -21.82
C GLU A 156 23.79 -4.55 -23.34
N GLN A 157 24.46 -5.59 -23.83
CA GLN A 157 24.46 -5.93 -25.24
C GLN A 157 23.08 -6.35 -25.74
N LYS A 158 22.32 -7.09 -24.93
CA LYS A 158 20.93 -7.44 -25.28
C LYS A 158 20.03 -6.22 -25.35
N ASP A 159 20.11 -5.33 -24.36
CA ASP A 159 19.33 -4.10 -24.36
C ASP A 159 19.68 -3.22 -25.57
N LYS A 160 20.97 -2.99 -25.86
CA LYS A 160 21.43 -2.24 -27.05
C LYS A 160 20.92 -2.86 -28.34
N THR A 161 20.96 -4.19 -28.46
CA THR A 161 20.45 -4.90 -29.64
C THR A 161 18.96 -4.67 -29.83
N LYS A 162 18.18 -4.73 -28.74
CA LYS A 162 16.74 -4.48 -28.74
C LYS A 162 16.41 -3.02 -29.09
N GLU A 163 17.14 -2.07 -28.53
CA GLU A 163 16.95 -0.64 -28.78
C GLU A 163 17.26 -0.26 -30.22
N GLN A 164 18.36 -0.78 -30.79
CA GLN A 164 18.80 -0.53 -32.17
C GLN A 164 17.94 -1.22 -33.23
N SER A 165 17.16 -2.23 -32.83
CA SER A 165 16.25 -2.93 -33.73
C SER A 165 15.19 -1.96 -34.33
N LYS A 166 15.05 -1.97 -35.64
CA LYS A 166 13.95 -1.29 -36.32
C LYS A 166 12.60 -1.99 -36.15
N VAL A 167 12.64 -3.26 -35.82
CA VAL A 167 11.44 -4.05 -35.52
C VAL A 167 11.07 -3.81 -34.05
N LYS A 168 9.87 -3.32 -33.81
CA LYS A 168 9.34 -3.05 -32.46
C LYS A 168 8.28 -4.07 -32.02
N ALA A 169 8.19 -5.19 -32.71
CA ALA A 169 7.31 -6.29 -32.34
C ALA A 169 7.82 -6.99 -31.06
N GLN A 170 6.90 -7.39 -30.24
CA GLN A 170 7.14 -8.27 -29.08
C GLN A 170 6.52 -9.63 -29.37
N VAL A 171 7.19 -10.70 -28.96
CA VAL A 171 6.73 -12.09 -29.15
C VAL A 171 6.61 -12.73 -27.77
N PHE A 172 5.42 -13.17 -27.44
CA PHE A 172 5.13 -13.84 -26.17
C PHE A 172 4.69 -15.26 -26.44
N THR A 173 5.22 -16.21 -25.68
CA THR A 173 4.91 -17.64 -25.78
C THR A 173 4.27 -18.19 -24.50
N GLN A 174 4.21 -17.37 -23.46
CA GLN A 174 3.67 -17.74 -22.16
C GLN A 174 3.10 -16.51 -21.43
N LEU A 175 2.28 -16.76 -20.41
CA LEU A 175 1.87 -15.78 -19.41
C LEU A 175 2.98 -15.69 -18.33
N MET A 176 3.14 -14.64 -17.62
CA MET A 176 2.45 -13.35 -17.56
C MET A 176 3.22 -12.38 -18.47
N TYR A 177 2.63 -11.85 -19.52
CA TYR A 177 3.33 -10.94 -20.44
C TYR A 177 3.17 -9.45 -20.06
N ARG A 178 2.22 -9.15 -19.16
CA ARG A 178 1.99 -7.84 -18.53
C ARG A 178 1.81 -8.02 -17.04
N HIS A 179 2.08 -6.97 -16.26
CA HIS A 179 1.75 -6.95 -14.84
C HIS A 179 1.50 -5.51 -14.38
N TRP A 180 0.38 -5.26 -13.78
CA TRP A 180 -0.11 -3.96 -13.32
C TRP A 180 -0.10 -2.85 -14.37
N ASN A 181 1.05 -2.33 -14.74
CA ASN A 181 1.24 -1.17 -15.61
C ASN A 181 2.38 -1.35 -16.61
N ASP A 182 3.08 -2.46 -16.56
CA ASP A 182 4.26 -2.72 -17.36
C ASP A 182 4.13 -3.96 -18.23
N TRP A 183 4.73 -3.88 -19.43
CA TRP A 183 4.97 -5.05 -20.25
C TRP A 183 6.16 -5.80 -19.67
N ARG A 184 5.94 -7.04 -19.27
CA ARG A 184 6.98 -7.89 -18.75
C ARG A 184 7.89 -8.34 -19.88
N GLY A 185 9.10 -7.84 -19.92
CA GLY A 185 10.12 -8.27 -20.89
C GLY A 185 10.70 -9.65 -20.55
N ASP A 186 11.91 -9.90 -21.10
CA ASP A 186 12.64 -11.15 -20.89
C ASP A 186 13.49 -11.13 -19.61
N LYS A 187 13.57 -10.00 -18.91
CA LYS A 187 14.32 -9.86 -17.64
C LYS A 187 13.52 -10.45 -16.47
N ARG A 188 14.26 -10.91 -15.46
CA ARG A 188 13.74 -11.39 -14.19
C ARG A 188 14.49 -10.72 -13.04
N SER A 189 13.81 -10.50 -11.95
CA SER A 189 14.45 -10.06 -10.71
C SER A 189 15.31 -11.18 -10.16
N HIS A 190 16.59 -10.90 -9.91
CA HIS A 190 17.50 -11.82 -9.26
C HIS A 190 18.03 -11.21 -7.96
N LEU A 191 18.35 -12.08 -7.00
CA LEU A 191 18.95 -11.72 -5.73
C LEU A 191 20.47 -11.67 -5.85
N PHE A 192 21.06 -10.54 -5.52
CA PHE A 192 22.50 -10.32 -5.56
C PHE A 192 23.08 -10.10 -4.16
N ILE A 193 24.37 -10.36 -4.03
CA ILE A 193 25.18 -10.05 -2.86
C ILE A 193 26.36 -9.17 -3.27
N LEU A 194 26.55 -8.05 -2.54
CA LEU A 194 27.64 -7.07 -2.73
C LEU A 194 28.61 -7.17 -1.57
N ASP A 195 29.93 -7.24 -1.82
CA ASP A 195 30.98 -7.06 -0.84
C ASP A 195 31.31 -5.57 -0.66
N ILE A 196 31.21 -5.06 0.55
CA ILE A 196 31.39 -3.62 0.84
C ILE A 196 32.84 -3.13 0.66
N ALA A 197 33.81 -4.02 0.89
CA ALA A 197 35.22 -3.65 0.84
C ALA A 197 35.73 -3.56 -0.60
N THR A 198 35.29 -4.50 -1.47
CA THR A 198 35.74 -4.59 -2.86
C THR A 198 34.80 -3.89 -3.85
N GLY A 199 33.51 -3.78 -3.52
CA GLY A 199 32.46 -3.35 -4.45
C GLY A 199 32.06 -4.45 -5.45
N GLU A 200 32.63 -5.64 -5.32
CA GLU A 200 32.27 -6.80 -6.16
C GLU A 200 30.89 -7.33 -5.78
N PHE A 201 30.11 -7.72 -6.76
CA PHE A 201 28.79 -8.32 -6.56
C PHE A 201 28.66 -9.65 -7.30
N LYS A 202 27.78 -10.50 -6.80
CA LYS A 202 27.50 -11.81 -7.35
C LYS A 202 26.00 -12.08 -7.39
N ASP A 203 25.49 -12.62 -8.47
CA ASP A 203 24.14 -13.17 -8.57
C ASP A 203 24.05 -14.47 -7.76
N LEU A 204 23.14 -14.50 -6.78
CA LEU A 204 22.88 -15.67 -5.93
C LEU A 204 21.84 -16.63 -6.57
N THR A 205 21.11 -16.16 -7.54
CA THR A 205 20.04 -16.88 -8.24
C THR A 205 20.30 -16.99 -9.75
N GLU A 206 21.59 -16.97 -10.12
CA GLU A 206 22.07 -17.08 -11.50
C GLU A 206 21.40 -18.24 -12.24
N GLY A 207 20.90 -17.96 -13.44
CA GLY A 207 20.24 -18.95 -14.30
C GLY A 207 18.81 -19.28 -13.90
N ASN A 208 18.26 -18.64 -12.86
CA ASN A 208 16.84 -18.81 -12.52
C ASN A 208 15.95 -18.11 -13.56
N SER A 209 14.93 -18.83 -14.04
CA SER A 209 13.96 -18.30 -15.02
C SER A 209 12.81 -17.53 -14.39
N GLU A 210 12.69 -17.55 -13.05
CA GLU A 210 11.63 -16.90 -12.30
C GLU A 210 12.17 -15.74 -11.46
N ASP A 211 11.28 -14.81 -11.07
CA ASP A 211 11.65 -13.65 -10.28
C ASP A 211 11.98 -14.00 -8.82
N VAL A 212 13.08 -13.46 -8.29
CA VAL A 212 13.48 -13.52 -6.89
C VAL A 212 13.79 -12.09 -6.39
N PRO A 213 12.94 -11.49 -5.54
CA PRO A 213 11.65 -11.99 -5.07
C PRO A 213 10.58 -12.06 -6.18
N PRO A 214 9.49 -12.82 -5.97
CA PRO A 214 8.43 -12.97 -6.96
C PRO A 214 7.83 -11.64 -7.41
N LEU A 215 7.50 -11.51 -8.69
CA LEU A 215 6.88 -10.32 -9.26
C LEU A 215 5.48 -10.08 -8.67
N ALA A 216 4.64 -11.11 -8.66
CA ALA A 216 3.32 -11.07 -8.05
C ALA A 216 3.41 -11.49 -6.58
N LEU A 217 2.76 -10.75 -5.70
CA LEU A 217 2.67 -11.00 -4.25
C LEU A 217 4.02 -10.94 -3.49
N GLY A 218 5.14 -10.69 -4.18
CA GLY A 218 6.45 -10.55 -3.58
C GLY A 218 6.80 -9.12 -3.17
N SER A 219 7.86 -8.97 -2.38
CA SER A 219 8.34 -7.68 -1.86
C SER A 219 9.83 -7.71 -1.50
N ALA A 220 10.40 -6.55 -1.17
CA ALA A 220 11.76 -6.44 -0.62
C ALA A 220 11.91 -7.08 0.79
N ASN A 221 10.83 -7.60 1.38
CA ASN A 221 10.88 -8.35 2.65
C ASN A 221 11.02 -9.86 2.44
N ASP A 222 11.06 -10.31 1.19
CA ASP A 222 11.07 -11.72 0.83
C ASP A 222 12.48 -12.34 0.75
N TYR A 223 13.47 -11.68 1.31
CA TYR A 223 14.81 -12.24 1.50
C TYR A 223 15.49 -11.60 2.72
N ASN A 224 16.28 -12.40 3.46
CA ASN A 224 17.06 -11.97 4.62
C ASN A 224 18.30 -12.84 4.82
N PHE A 225 19.36 -12.25 5.39
CA PHE A 225 20.48 -13.01 5.93
C PHE A 225 20.10 -13.74 7.21
N SER A 226 20.71 -14.91 7.44
CA SER A 226 20.81 -15.48 8.78
C SER A 226 21.62 -14.57 9.72
N PRO A 227 21.41 -14.61 11.04
CA PRO A 227 22.15 -13.79 12.00
C PRO A 227 23.68 -13.97 11.93
N ASP A 228 24.17 -15.15 11.55
CA ASP A 228 25.60 -15.43 11.38
C ASP A 228 26.13 -15.04 9.97
N GLY A 229 25.25 -14.61 9.05
CA GLY A 229 25.59 -14.18 7.70
C GLY A 229 26.02 -15.30 6.74
N ASN A 230 25.79 -16.57 7.09
CA ASN A 230 26.22 -17.74 6.31
C ASN A 230 25.13 -18.34 5.42
N GLU A 231 23.90 -17.90 5.58
CA GLU A 231 22.72 -18.39 4.85
C GLU A 231 21.81 -17.21 4.48
N VAL A 232 21.08 -17.37 3.38
CA VAL A 232 20.02 -16.45 2.96
C VAL A 232 18.73 -17.24 2.83
N ALA A 233 17.66 -16.76 3.47
CA ALA A 233 16.31 -17.19 3.19
C ALA A 233 15.70 -16.26 2.12
N TYR A 234 15.00 -16.83 1.14
CA TYR A 234 14.32 -16.06 0.11
C TYR A 234 13.05 -16.74 -0.39
N THR A 235 12.17 -15.95 -1.00
CA THR A 235 10.90 -16.42 -1.56
C THR A 235 11.00 -16.56 -3.09
N LEU A 236 10.42 -17.62 -3.62
CA LEU A 236 10.34 -17.92 -5.05
C LEU A 236 8.98 -18.56 -5.38
N ASN A 237 8.39 -18.23 -6.52
CA ASN A 237 7.27 -18.99 -7.10
C ASN A 237 7.84 -20.10 -7.99
N PRO A 238 7.74 -21.39 -7.62
CA PRO A 238 8.31 -22.49 -8.39
C PRO A 238 7.41 -23.00 -9.54
N GLU A 239 6.21 -22.43 -9.67
CA GLU A 239 5.23 -22.89 -10.65
C GLU A 239 5.53 -22.38 -12.06
N PHE A 240 5.10 -23.14 -13.07
CA PHE A 240 5.34 -22.82 -14.48
C PHE A 240 4.86 -21.41 -14.89
N SER A 241 3.81 -20.89 -14.27
CA SER A 241 3.27 -19.56 -14.56
C SER A 241 2.74 -18.88 -13.30
N SER A 242 3.36 -17.78 -12.94
CA SER A 242 2.91 -16.90 -11.85
C SER A 242 1.54 -16.25 -12.15
N ALA A 243 1.06 -16.27 -13.40
CA ALA A 243 -0.27 -15.75 -13.74
C ALA A 243 -1.42 -16.61 -13.21
N ILE A 244 -1.18 -17.89 -12.96
CA ILE A 244 -2.21 -18.86 -12.52
C ILE A 244 -1.93 -19.49 -11.16
N SER A 245 -0.87 -19.06 -10.47
CA SER A 245 -0.45 -19.64 -9.19
C SER A 245 -0.03 -18.60 -8.18
N THR A 246 -0.55 -18.72 -6.96
CA THR A 246 -0.11 -17.96 -5.77
C THR A 246 0.88 -18.77 -4.91
N ASN A 247 1.41 -19.88 -5.39
CA ASN A 247 2.30 -20.78 -4.64
C ASN A 247 3.70 -20.14 -4.48
N LEU A 248 3.86 -19.28 -3.49
CA LEU A 248 5.18 -18.77 -3.10
C LEU A 248 5.77 -19.66 -2.02
N GLU A 249 7.05 -19.99 -2.17
CA GLU A 249 7.75 -20.94 -1.31
C GLU A 249 9.03 -20.33 -0.73
N ILE A 250 9.41 -20.74 0.49
CA ILE A 250 10.63 -20.28 1.17
C ILE A 250 11.79 -21.24 0.90
N TYR A 251 12.88 -20.69 0.42
CA TYR A 251 14.14 -21.38 0.16
C TYR A 251 15.26 -20.89 1.08
N LEU A 252 16.16 -21.79 1.46
CA LEU A 252 17.41 -21.51 2.17
C LEU A 252 18.60 -21.74 1.24
N LEU A 253 19.46 -20.74 1.11
CA LEU A 253 20.68 -20.79 0.31
C LEU A 253 21.90 -20.61 1.21
N SER A 254 22.79 -21.60 1.28
CA SER A 254 24.08 -21.49 1.96
C SER A 254 25.03 -20.59 1.17
N LEU A 255 25.66 -19.63 1.87
CA LEU A 255 26.71 -18.79 1.30
C LEU A 255 28.13 -19.37 1.48
N THR A 256 28.27 -20.44 2.26
CA THR A 256 29.57 -21.06 2.59
C THR A 256 29.79 -22.42 1.94
N ALA A 257 28.72 -23.07 1.48
CA ALA A 257 28.77 -24.35 0.81
C ALA A 257 28.20 -24.26 -0.60
N GLN A 258 28.80 -24.95 -1.56
CA GLN A 258 28.20 -25.17 -2.87
C GLN A 258 27.07 -26.22 -2.73
N ALA A 259 25.88 -25.73 -2.37
CA ALA A 259 24.69 -26.58 -2.25
C ALA A 259 23.53 -25.91 -2.99
N SER A 260 22.66 -26.72 -3.56
CA SER A 260 21.40 -26.22 -4.12
C SER A 260 20.52 -25.61 -3.01
N PRO A 261 19.71 -24.57 -3.32
CA PRO A 261 18.76 -24.04 -2.38
C PRO A 261 17.82 -25.12 -1.83
N LYS A 262 17.53 -25.07 -0.54
CA LYS A 262 16.67 -26.01 0.17
C LYS A 262 15.29 -25.42 0.37
N LEU A 263 14.26 -26.02 -0.21
CA LEU A 263 12.86 -25.73 0.08
C LEU A 263 12.51 -26.14 1.51
N ILE A 264 11.85 -25.25 2.26
CA ILE A 264 11.44 -25.52 3.64
C ILE A 264 9.94 -25.31 3.90
N SER A 265 9.27 -24.43 3.18
CA SER A 265 7.82 -24.23 3.30
C SER A 265 7.03 -25.38 2.71
N THR A 266 5.76 -25.48 3.06
CA THR A 266 4.91 -26.63 2.67
C THR A 266 3.49 -26.24 2.28
N SER A 267 3.12 -24.98 2.40
CA SER A 267 1.81 -24.50 1.95
C SER A 267 1.74 -24.52 0.42
N LYS A 268 0.53 -24.55 -0.13
CA LYS A 268 0.26 -24.30 -1.55
C LYS A 268 -0.33 -22.91 -1.82
N GLY A 269 -0.53 -22.14 -0.76
CA GLY A 269 -0.79 -20.72 -0.84
C GLY A 269 0.51 -19.91 -0.83
N VAL A 270 0.45 -18.68 -0.32
CA VAL A 270 1.61 -17.79 -0.23
C VAL A 270 2.41 -18.07 1.04
N ASP A 271 3.68 -18.44 0.92
CA ASP A 271 4.69 -18.41 1.99
C ASP A 271 5.69 -17.29 1.68
N CYS A 272 5.75 -16.22 2.49
CA CYS A 272 6.56 -15.03 2.21
C CYS A 272 7.08 -14.35 3.47
N GLN A 273 7.96 -13.33 3.31
CA GLN A 273 8.54 -12.54 4.39
C GLN A 273 9.33 -13.38 5.42
N PRO A 274 10.34 -14.15 5.02
CA PRO A 274 11.14 -14.95 5.95
C PRO A 274 12.02 -14.07 6.84
N VAL A 275 11.91 -14.21 8.17
CA VAL A 275 12.68 -13.44 9.16
C VAL A 275 13.28 -14.39 10.21
N TYR A 276 14.61 -14.43 10.28
CA TYR A 276 15.31 -15.18 11.32
C TYR A 276 15.13 -14.54 12.70
N SER A 277 15.01 -15.37 13.73
CA SER A 277 15.09 -14.88 15.11
C SER A 277 16.53 -14.44 15.43
N PRO A 278 16.75 -13.38 16.26
CA PRO A 278 18.10 -12.89 16.61
C PRO A 278 19.03 -13.95 17.20
N ASN A 279 18.50 -14.98 17.89
CA ASN A 279 19.27 -16.09 18.45
C ASN A 279 19.56 -17.23 17.46
N ASP A 280 19.19 -17.06 16.19
CA ASP A 280 19.38 -18.02 15.10
C ASP A 280 18.70 -19.39 15.30
N LYS A 281 17.86 -19.53 16.32
CA LYS A 281 17.14 -20.79 16.60
C LYS A 281 15.98 -21.01 15.63
N TRP A 282 15.30 -19.92 15.26
CA TRP A 282 14.05 -19.93 14.53
C TRP A 282 14.15 -19.16 13.21
N LEU A 283 13.37 -19.61 12.24
CA LEU A 283 12.97 -18.80 11.10
C LEU A 283 11.45 -18.71 11.14
N ALA A 284 10.89 -17.50 10.97
CA ALA A 284 9.45 -17.29 10.87
C ALA A 284 9.11 -16.67 9.53
N TRP A 285 7.90 -16.92 9.03
CA TRP A 285 7.37 -16.31 7.81
C TRP A 285 5.85 -16.19 7.88
N THR A 286 5.25 -15.40 7.00
CA THR A 286 3.79 -15.37 6.84
C THR A 286 3.35 -16.41 5.83
N SER A 287 2.24 -17.10 6.12
CA SER A 287 1.74 -18.23 5.32
C SER A 287 0.23 -18.16 5.12
N MET A 288 -0.21 -18.35 3.88
CA MET A 288 -1.61 -18.60 3.51
C MET A 288 -1.81 -20.09 3.22
N LYS A 289 -2.99 -20.62 3.52
CA LYS A 289 -3.29 -22.06 3.35
C LYS A 289 -3.81 -22.40 1.96
N ARG A 290 -4.57 -21.49 1.33
CA ARG A 290 -5.37 -21.76 0.11
C ARG A 290 -4.65 -21.30 -1.15
N ALA A 291 -4.38 -22.22 -2.05
CA ALA A 291 -3.83 -21.92 -3.36
C ALA A 291 -4.81 -21.09 -4.20
N GLY A 292 -4.31 -20.10 -4.92
CA GLY A 292 -5.09 -19.24 -5.82
C GLY A 292 -5.90 -18.14 -5.13
N PHE A 293 -5.87 -18.01 -3.81
CA PHE A 293 -6.61 -17.00 -3.07
C PHE A 293 -5.69 -15.97 -2.40
N GLU A 294 -5.55 -14.80 -3.00
CA GLU A 294 -4.69 -13.73 -2.49
C GLU A 294 -5.16 -13.07 -1.19
N ALA A 295 -6.44 -13.24 -0.84
CA ALA A 295 -7.02 -12.69 0.39
C ALA A 295 -7.20 -13.76 1.49
N ASP A 296 -6.52 -14.89 1.38
CA ASP A 296 -6.48 -15.87 2.45
C ASP A 296 -5.78 -15.32 3.69
N LYS A 297 -6.17 -15.82 4.86
CA LYS A 297 -5.58 -15.39 6.12
C LYS A 297 -4.09 -15.73 6.15
N LYS A 298 -3.27 -14.72 6.39
CA LYS A 298 -1.83 -14.88 6.65
C LYS A 298 -1.60 -15.22 8.12
N ASP A 299 -1.01 -16.37 8.35
CA ASP A 299 -0.56 -16.82 9.66
C ASP A 299 0.96 -16.70 9.81
N ILE A 300 1.49 -16.55 11.03
CA ILE A 300 2.92 -16.66 11.33
C ILE A 300 3.26 -18.13 11.53
N ILE A 301 4.11 -18.67 10.66
CA ILE A 301 4.71 -20.00 10.81
C ILE A 301 6.08 -19.87 11.44
N LEU A 302 6.32 -20.65 12.47
CA LEU A 302 7.60 -20.78 13.19
C LEU A 302 8.29 -22.08 12.79
N PHE A 303 9.49 -21.99 12.25
CA PHE A 303 10.33 -23.13 11.85
C PHE A 303 11.53 -23.26 12.79
N GLU A 304 11.66 -24.40 13.49
CA GLU A 304 12.84 -24.71 14.30
C GLU A 304 13.97 -25.23 13.42
N ARG A 305 15.02 -24.42 13.23
CA ARG A 305 16.11 -24.70 12.27
C ARG A 305 16.85 -26.01 12.55
N SER A 306 17.03 -26.38 13.83
CA SER A 306 17.76 -27.58 14.22
C SER A 306 16.99 -28.89 14.00
N THR A 307 15.66 -28.85 14.09
CA THR A 307 14.81 -30.06 14.00
C THR A 307 13.94 -30.11 12.77
N GLY A 308 13.74 -28.98 12.09
CA GLY A 308 12.81 -28.84 10.96
C GLY A 308 11.33 -28.83 11.37
N LYS A 309 11.02 -28.77 12.67
CA LYS A 309 9.62 -28.70 13.14
C LYS A 309 9.00 -27.35 12.86
N MET A 310 7.73 -27.32 12.46
CA MET A 310 6.94 -26.13 12.23
C MET A 310 5.79 -26.02 13.24
N LYS A 311 5.41 -24.78 13.57
CA LYS A 311 4.25 -24.44 14.40
C LYS A 311 3.57 -23.21 13.82
N ASN A 312 2.26 -23.23 13.67
CA ASN A 312 1.47 -22.03 13.40
C ASN A 312 1.24 -21.30 14.73
N LEU A 313 1.68 -20.03 14.80
CA LEU A 313 1.60 -19.22 16.01
C LEU A 313 0.32 -18.39 16.09
N THR A 314 -0.39 -18.20 15.00
CA THR A 314 -1.56 -17.30 14.91
C THR A 314 -2.82 -17.99 14.40
N GLU A 315 -2.87 -19.33 14.42
CA GLU A 315 -3.97 -20.12 13.88
C GLU A 315 -5.34 -19.68 14.43
N ASP A 316 -5.39 -19.43 15.76
CA ASP A 316 -6.61 -19.05 16.47
C ASP A 316 -6.95 -17.55 16.38
N LEU A 317 -6.08 -16.73 15.79
CA LEU A 317 -6.34 -15.32 15.56
C LEU A 317 -7.13 -15.14 14.26
N ASP A 318 -8.39 -14.69 14.35
CA ASP A 318 -9.21 -14.41 13.16
C ASP A 318 -8.89 -13.04 12.54
N ARG A 319 -7.61 -12.80 12.29
CA ARG A 319 -7.04 -11.63 11.61
C ARG A 319 -5.83 -12.05 10.77
N SER A 320 -5.63 -11.39 9.63
CA SER A 320 -4.47 -11.59 8.75
C SER A 320 -3.27 -10.80 9.26
N VAL A 321 -2.11 -11.43 9.37
CA VAL A 321 -0.85 -10.77 9.72
C VAL A 321 -0.29 -10.07 8.48
N GLU A 322 0.02 -8.75 8.59
CA GLU A 322 0.53 -7.98 7.46
C GLU A 322 2.07 -7.89 7.47
N GLU A 323 2.65 -7.57 8.61
CA GLU A 323 4.10 -7.51 8.83
C GLU A 323 4.42 -7.92 10.27
N PHE A 324 5.62 -8.43 10.51
CA PHE A 324 6.06 -8.80 11.84
C PHE A 324 7.56 -8.58 12.06
N ILE A 325 7.96 -8.41 13.33
CA ILE A 325 9.35 -8.26 13.76
C ILE A 325 9.60 -9.03 15.06
N TRP A 326 10.84 -9.49 15.23
CA TRP A 326 11.30 -10.16 16.45
C TRP A 326 11.76 -9.17 17.52
N SER A 327 11.52 -9.50 18.79
CA SER A 327 12.24 -8.89 19.90
C SER A 327 13.70 -9.37 19.93
N PRO A 328 14.67 -8.54 20.43
CA PRO A 328 16.09 -8.90 20.46
C PRO A 328 16.40 -10.16 21.26
N ASP A 329 15.56 -10.52 22.25
CA ASP A 329 15.68 -11.74 23.05
C ASP A 329 15.05 -12.97 22.41
N SER A 330 14.45 -12.81 21.21
CA SER A 330 13.77 -13.85 20.44
C SER A 330 12.57 -14.50 21.15
N LYS A 331 11.98 -13.83 22.16
CA LYS A 331 10.84 -14.35 22.92
C LYS A 331 9.51 -13.76 22.50
N THR A 332 9.53 -12.62 21.83
CA THR A 332 8.34 -11.91 21.43
C THR A 332 8.38 -11.58 19.95
N ILE A 333 7.25 -11.67 19.27
CA ILE A 333 7.00 -11.13 17.95
C ILE A 333 5.98 -9.99 18.10
N TYR A 334 6.30 -8.82 17.54
CA TYR A 334 5.33 -7.77 17.30
C TYR A 334 4.87 -7.85 15.85
N PHE A 335 3.59 -7.67 15.62
CA PHE A 335 3.04 -7.72 14.27
C PHE A 335 1.86 -6.76 14.11
N THR A 336 1.59 -6.34 12.87
CA THR A 336 0.39 -5.60 12.53
C THR A 336 -0.67 -6.52 11.94
N ALA A 337 -1.92 -6.24 12.26
CA ALA A 337 -3.08 -6.87 11.64
C ALA A 337 -4.24 -5.89 11.59
N GLN A 338 -5.02 -5.97 10.52
CA GLN A 338 -6.21 -5.17 10.38
C GLN A 338 -7.28 -5.60 11.38
N ASN A 339 -7.87 -4.62 12.08
CA ASN A 339 -8.90 -4.81 13.07
C ASN A 339 -10.00 -3.76 12.86
N GLU A 340 -11.05 -4.13 12.15
CA GLU A 340 -12.08 -3.21 11.66
C GLU A 340 -11.45 -2.10 10.80
N ILE A 341 -11.70 -0.84 11.12
CA ILE A 341 -11.13 0.32 10.39
C ILE A 341 -9.69 0.67 10.80
N ASN A 342 -9.06 -0.10 11.67
CA ASN A 342 -7.72 0.18 12.18
C ASN A 342 -6.72 -0.87 11.72
N SER A 343 -5.46 -0.47 11.49
CA SER A 343 -4.32 -1.37 11.47
C SER A 343 -3.69 -1.36 12.85
N SER A 344 -3.89 -2.43 13.61
CA SER A 344 -3.50 -2.52 15.03
C SER A 344 -2.20 -3.29 15.20
N ILE A 345 -1.42 -2.93 16.23
CA ILE A 345 -0.19 -3.64 16.59
C ILE A 345 -0.50 -4.66 17.70
N TYR A 346 -0.05 -5.88 17.50
CA TYR A 346 -0.18 -7.00 18.41
C TYR A 346 1.18 -7.45 18.93
N LYS A 347 1.17 -8.12 20.07
CA LYS A 347 2.32 -8.77 20.70
C LYS A 347 2.01 -10.24 20.88
N LEU A 348 2.93 -11.09 20.40
CA LEU A 348 2.86 -12.56 20.49
C LEU A 348 4.02 -13.07 21.34
N ASN A 349 3.75 -13.84 22.36
CA ASN A 349 4.76 -14.59 23.09
C ASN A 349 5.06 -15.90 22.35
N VAL A 350 6.30 -16.14 21.97
CA VAL A 350 6.71 -17.29 21.14
C VAL A 350 6.65 -18.61 21.89
N GLU A 351 6.83 -18.60 23.23
CA GLU A 351 6.89 -19.81 24.04
C GLU A 351 5.49 -20.42 24.25
N ASP A 352 4.54 -19.63 24.70
CA ASP A 352 3.18 -20.09 25.02
C ASP A 352 2.15 -19.77 23.92
N GLY A 353 2.46 -18.88 22.99
CA GLY A 353 1.59 -18.47 21.88
C GLY A 353 0.55 -17.42 22.29
N GLU A 354 0.66 -16.80 23.49
CA GLU A 354 -0.27 -15.76 23.91
C GLU A 354 -0.17 -14.53 23.00
N ILE A 355 -1.33 -14.11 22.46
CA ILE A 355 -1.45 -12.91 21.61
C ILE A 355 -2.22 -11.84 22.38
N THR A 356 -1.65 -10.65 22.48
CA THR A 356 -2.26 -9.49 23.11
C THR A 356 -2.28 -8.29 22.19
N LEU A 357 -3.36 -7.49 22.25
CA LEU A 357 -3.45 -6.22 21.54
C LEU A 357 -2.53 -5.20 22.21
N PHE A 358 -1.50 -4.75 21.50
CA PHE A 358 -0.50 -3.82 22.03
C PHE A 358 -0.85 -2.35 21.78
N HIS A 359 -1.26 -1.99 20.55
CA HIS A 359 -1.72 -0.65 20.21
C HIS A 359 -2.84 -0.73 19.18
N LYS A 360 -4.03 -0.18 19.48
CA LYS A 360 -5.24 -0.37 18.67
C LYS A 360 -5.40 0.71 17.59
N ASP A 361 -5.28 1.98 17.97
CA ASP A 361 -5.93 3.09 17.27
C ASP A 361 -5.25 3.52 15.97
N ASN A 362 -6.09 3.86 14.98
CA ASN A 362 -5.73 4.40 13.67
C ASN A 362 -5.01 3.38 12.77
N TYR A 363 -4.29 3.85 11.76
CA TYR A 363 -3.60 3.01 10.80
C TYR A 363 -2.09 3.03 11.07
N ASN A 364 -1.55 1.88 11.51
CA ASN A 364 -0.15 1.74 11.91
C ASN A 364 0.57 0.73 11.00
N THR A 365 1.76 1.10 10.50
CA THR A 365 2.57 0.28 9.58
C THR A 365 4.06 0.50 9.78
N ASN A 366 4.87 -0.30 9.09
CA ASN A 366 6.33 -0.20 9.14
C ASN A 366 6.88 -0.26 10.56
N ILE A 367 6.49 -1.28 11.32
CA ILE A 367 6.94 -1.45 12.69
C ILE A 367 8.42 -1.81 12.76
N GLN A 368 9.16 -1.14 13.63
CA GLN A 368 10.57 -1.44 13.92
C GLN A 368 10.82 -1.34 15.41
N LEU A 369 11.75 -2.16 15.93
CA LEU A 369 12.07 -2.20 17.35
C LEU A 369 13.51 -1.74 17.59
N SER A 370 13.73 -0.91 18.62
CA SER A 370 15.08 -0.58 19.06
C SER A 370 15.88 -1.82 19.43
N LYS A 371 17.18 -1.82 19.21
CA LYS A 371 18.06 -2.97 19.49
C LYS A 371 18.04 -3.44 20.95
N ASP A 372 17.68 -2.56 21.88
CA ASP A 372 17.49 -2.92 23.30
C ASP A 372 16.06 -3.42 23.60
N GLY A 373 15.18 -3.46 22.62
CA GLY A 373 13.80 -3.94 22.73
C GLY A 373 12.84 -3.05 23.49
N LYS A 374 13.24 -1.83 23.88
CA LYS A 374 12.46 -0.97 24.78
C LYS A 374 11.54 0.00 24.10
N THR A 375 11.74 0.25 22.81
CA THR A 375 10.96 1.22 22.05
C THR A 375 10.57 0.63 20.71
N LEU A 376 9.26 0.60 20.45
CA LEU A 376 8.70 0.27 19.14
C LEU A 376 8.45 1.57 18.37
N PHE A 377 8.90 1.64 17.13
CA PHE A 377 8.67 2.73 16.20
C PHE A 377 7.73 2.27 15.09
N PHE A 378 6.94 3.17 14.55
CA PHE A 378 6.00 2.86 13.46
C PHE A 378 5.53 4.14 12.76
N LEU A 379 5.06 3.98 11.53
CA LEU A 379 4.29 5.01 10.83
C LEU A 379 2.85 4.96 11.30
N LYS A 380 2.31 6.11 11.69
CA LYS A 380 0.91 6.26 12.10
C LYS A 380 0.24 7.33 11.27
N GLN A 381 -0.94 7.03 10.77
CA GLN A 381 -1.81 7.98 10.08
C GLN A 381 -3.26 7.83 10.52
N ARG A 382 -4.07 8.81 10.17
CA ARG A 382 -5.53 8.80 10.32
C ARG A 382 -6.17 9.62 9.20
N ALA A 383 -7.45 9.51 8.98
CA ALA A 383 -8.15 10.18 7.87
C ALA A 383 -7.90 11.71 7.77
N ALA A 384 -7.54 12.36 8.89
CA ALA A 384 -7.22 13.79 8.93
C ALA A 384 -5.72 14.10 9.10
N MET A 385 -4.84 13.14 8.97
CA MET A 385 -3.39 13.31 9.18
C MET A 385 -2.60 12.29 8.35
N PRO A 386 -1.75 12.73 7.40
CA PRO A 386 -0.81 11.86 6.70
C PRO A 386 0.13 11.14 7.68
N SER A 387 0.86 10.15 7.16
CA SER A 387 1.82 9.38 7.96
C SER A 387 2.85 10.28 8.65
N GLU A 388 3.02 10.04 9.95
CA GLU A 388 4.06 10.59 10.79
C GLU A 388 4.75 9.44 11.54
N ILE A 389 6.01 9.62 11.92
CA ILE A 389 6.75 8.63 12.71
C ILE A 389 6.37 8.79 14.19
N TYR A 390 6.00 7.68 14.80
CA TYR A 390 5.69 7.56 16.22
C TYR A 390 6.59 6.55 16.89
N SER A 391 6.69 6.66 18.20
CA SER A 391 7.30 5.65 19.06
C SER A 391 6.41 5.33 20.25
N VAL A 392 6.51 4.10 20.76
CA VAL A 392 5.82 3.65 21.97
C VAL A 392 6.76 2.80 22.81
N SER A 393 6.74 2.98 24.14
CA SER A 393 7.54 2.15 25.05
C SER A 393 6.96 0.73 25.14
N THR A 394 7.84 -0.27 25.24
CA THR A 394 7.44 -1.69 25.37
C THR A 394 7.37 -2.16 26.84
N ASP A 395 7.56 -1.25 27.81
CA ASP A 395 7.65 -1.50 29.25
C ASP A 395 6.30 -1.68 29.95
N GLY A 396 5.21 -1.80 29.18
CA GLY A 396 3.83 -1.91 29.67
C GLY A 396 3.16 -0.57 30.01
N LYS A 397 3.89 0.55 30.04
CA LYS A 397 3.28 1.89 30.19
C LYS A 397 2.70 2.40 28.90
N ASN A 398 3.13 1.85 27.77
CA ASN A 398 2.68 2.19 26.40
C ASN A 398 2.68 3.72 26.14
N THR A 399 3.76 4.40 26.58
CA THR A 399 3.87 5.84 26.39
C THR A 399 4.09 6.17 24.90
N LEU A 400 3.04 6.66 24.27
CA LEU A 400 3.04 7.04 22.84
C LEU A 400 3.64 8.43 22.66
N LYS A 401 4.52 8.57 21.67
CA LYS A 401 5.16 9.85 21.32
C LYS A 401 5.19 10.03 19.80
N GLN A 402 4.74 11.19 19.33
CA GLN A 402 4.92 11.62 17.95
C GLN A 402 6.33 12.19 17.78
N LEU A 403 7.09 11.72 16.79
CA LEU A 403 8.47 12.15 16.54
C LEU A 403 8.57 13.17 15.40
N THR A 404 7.72 13.04 14.38
CA THR A 404 7.68 13.96 13.24
C THR A 404 6.35 14.71 13.19
N SER A 405 6.39 15.91 12.61
CA SER A 405 5.20 16.75 12.34
C SER A 405 5.40 17.51 11.03
N ILE A 406 5.68 16.73 9.97
CA ILE A 406 6.17 17.25 8.68
C ILE A 406 5.17 18.22 8.03
N ASN A 407 3.89 17.89 8.10
CA ASN A 407 2.83 18.66 7.44
C ASN A 407 2.06 19.62 8.39
N GLN A 408 2.58 19.87 9.59
CA GLN A 408 1.88 20.64 10.62
C GLN A 408 1.47 22.05 10.17
N GLU A 409 2.32 22.71 9.38
CA GLU A 409 2.03 24.06 8.87
C GLU A 409 0.77 24.07 7.99
N ILE A 410 0.63 23.11 7.08
CA ILE A 410 -0.56 22.98 6.23
C ILE A 410 -1.76 22.53 7.07
N LEU A 411 -1.59 21.47 7.87
CA LEU A 411 -2.66 20.86 8.65
C LEU A 411 -3.30 21.84 9.65
N SER A 412 -2.51 22.76 10.22
CA SER A 412 -3.00 23.75 11.17
C SER A 412 -4.00 24.74 10.55
N GLN A 413 -3.95 24.93 9.23
CA GLN A 413 -4.83 25.82 8.46
C GLN A 413 -6.13 25.14 8.01
N LEU A 414 -6.21 23.81 8.14
CA LEU A 414 -7.30 23.00 7.58
C LEU A 414 -8.31 22.61 8.65
N GLU A 415 -9.58 22.66 8.30
CA GLU A 415 -10.66 22.05 9.07
C GLU A 415 -10.98 20.70 8.46
N MET A 416 -10.54 19.63 9.15
CA MET A 416 -10.76 18.24 8.77
C MET A 416 -11.35 17.48 9.94
N ASN A 417 -12.46 16.80 9.72
CA ASN A 417 -13.14 16.04 10.75
C ASN A 417 -12.55 14.61 10.89
N SER A 418 -12.51 14.10 12.10
CA SER A 418 -12.22 12.70 12.35
C SER A 418 -13.31 11.81 11.76
N VAL A 419 -12.97 10.56 11.48
CA VAL A 419 -13.96 9.55 11.10
C VAL A 419 -14.88 9.23 12.29
N GLU A 420 -16.15 9.08 11.99
CA GLU A 420 -17.15 8.45 12.85
C GLU A 420 -17.51 7.11 12.23
N THR A 421 -18.06 6.18 12.99
CA THR A 421 -18.51 4.91 12.46
C THR A 421 -19.94 4.60 12.92
N PHE A 422 -20.64 3.82 12.11
CA PHE A 422 -21.91 3.23 12.49
C PHE A 422 -22.00 1.79 11.97
N TRP A 423 -22.86 1.01 12.61
CA TRP A 423 -23.14 -0.36 12.22
C TRP A 423 -24.59 -0.49 11.77
N CYS A 424 -24.81 -1.25 10.71
CA CYS A 424 -26.14 -1.62 10.25
C CYS A 424 -26.24 -3.13 10.03
N GLU A 425 -27.45 -3.62 9.79
CA GLU A 425 -27.67 -5.00 9.38
C GLU A 425 -27.55 -5.11 7.86
N GLY A 426 -26.63 -5.97 7.41
CA GLY A 426 -26.46 -6.38 6.03
C GLY A 426 -27.33 -7.56 5.65
N ALA A 427 -26.95 -8.24 4.58
CA ALA A 427 -27.61 -9.46 4.14
C ALA A 427 -27.50 -10.54 5.22
N ASN A 428 -28.53 -11.34 5.39
CA ASN A 428 -28.63 -12.41 6.39
C ASN A 428 -28.52 -11.95 7.84
N GLY A 429 -28.61 -10.64 8.14
CA GLY A 429 -28.46 -10.09 9.49
C GLY A 429 -27.02 -9.89 9.96
N ASP A 430 -26.01 -10.12 9.10
CA ASP A 430 -24.61 -9.84 9.41
C ASP A 430 -24.39 -8.35 9.61
N LYS A 431 -23.43 -7.99 10.47
CA LYS A 431 -23.14 -6.60 10.78
C LYS A 431 -22.17 -5.98 9.78
N VAL A 432 -22.53 -4.81 9.25
CA VAL A 432 -21.72 -4.02 8.32
C VAL A 432 -21.34 -2.71 9.01
N GLN A 433 -20.05 -2.44 9.11
CA GLN A 433 -19.51 -1.17 9.61
C GLN A 433 -19.36 -0.18 8.44
N SER A 434 -19.72 1.07 8.67
CA SER A 434 -19.50 2.16 7.73
C SER A 434 -18.74 3.30 8.40
N ILE A 435 -17.80 3.89 7.68
CA ILE A 435 -17.18 5.17 8.02
C ILE A 435 -18.13 6.31 7.61
N LEU A 436 -18.20 7.34 8.44
CA LEU A 436 -18.90 8.59 8.17
C LEU A 436 -17.96 9.77 8.43
N VAL A 437 -17.81 10.65 7.44
CA VAL A 437 -17.03 11.88 7.57
C VAL A 437 -17.92 13.08 7.25
N LYS A 438 -17.98 14.01 8.19
CA LYS A 438 -18.74 15.25 8.08
C LYS A 438 -17.95 16.32 7.30
N PRO A 439 -18.63 17.23 6.57
CA PRO A 439 -17.94 18.33 5.89
C PRO A 439 -17.26 19.28 6.89
N PRO A 440 -16.26 20.06 6.46
CA PRO A 440 -15.68 21.13 7.26
C PRO A 440 -16.78 22.09 7.76
N PHE A 441 -16.61 22.60 8.97
CA PHE A 441 -17.57 23.54 9.60
C PHE A 441 -19.00 22.99 9.67
N PHE A 442 -19.11 21.68 9.93
CA PHE A 442 -20.41 21.00 10.02
C PHE A 442 -21.36 21.66 11.01
N ASP A 443 -22.60 21.89 10.57
CA ASP A 443 -23.71 22.45 11.35
C ASP A 443 -24.87 21.41 11.34
N ALA A 444 -25.16 20.83 12.49
CA ALA A 444 -26.17 19.80 12.64
C ALA A 444 -27.61 20.25 12.29
N THR A 445 -27.83 21.57 12.17
CA THR A 445 -29.16 22.15 11.79
C THR A 445 -29.36 22.18 10.27
N LYS A 446 -28.30 21.98 9.48
CA LYS A 446 -28.33 21.99 8.02
C LYS A 446 -28.44 20.60 7.45
N LYS A 447 -28.84 20.52 6.19
CA LYS A 447 -28.79 19.29 5.39
C LYS A 447 -27.66 19.37 4.38
N TYR A 448 -27.00 18.24 4.18
CA TYR A 448 -25.85 18.10 3.30
C TYR A 448 -26.09 16.99 2.29
N PRO A 449 -25.70 17.15 1.03
CA PRO A 449 -25.68 16.06 0.07
C PRO A 449 -24.70 14.98 0.54
N MET A 450 -24.93 13.73 0.10
CA MET A 450 -24.12 12.58 0.50
C MET A 450 -23.36 12.00 -0.68
N ILE A 451 -22.07 11.68 -0.47
CA ILE A 451 -21.28 10.83 -1.34
C ILE A 451 -21.10 9.46 -0.67
N PHE A 452 -21.50 8.41 -1.39
CA PHE A 452 -21.38 7.02 -0.98
C PHE A 452 -20.18 6.40 -1.69
N LEU A 453 -19.12 6.07 -0.93
CA LEU A 453 -17.86 5.54 -1.48
C LEU A 453 -17.81 4.02 -1.36
N ILE A 454 -17.44 3.34 -2.44
CA ILE A 454 -17.31 1.89 -2.49
C ILE A 454 -15.85 1.54 -2.76
N HIS A 455 -15.22 0.77 -1.85
CA HIS A 455 -13.81 0.39 -1.98
C HIS A 455 -13.56 -0.66 -3.07
N GLY A 456 -12.31 -0.72 -3.50
CA GLY A 456 -11.78 -1.76 -4.39
C GLY A 456 -11.39 -3.03 -3.63
N GLY A 457 -10.83 -3.96 -4.34
CA GLY A 457 -10.47 -5.30 -3.90
C GLY A 457 -11.04 -6.34 -4.86
N PRO A 458 -12.07 -7.14 -4.48
CA PRO A 458 -13.10 -6.84 -3.46
C PRO A 458 -12.65 -7.00 -2.01
N GLN A 459 -11.64 -7.83 -1.74
CA GLN A 459 -11.08 -8.00 -0.42
C GLN A 459 -10.14 -6.82 -0.10
N GLY A 460 -10.64 -5.88 0.64
CA GLY A 460 -10.02 -4.65 1.10
C GLY A 460 -10.94 -3.98 2.12
N ALA A 461 -10.60 -2.79 2.59
CA ALA A 461 -11.50 -2.03 3.46
C ALA A 461 -11.26 -0.53 3.39
N TRP A 462 -12.27 0.22 3.76
CA TRP A 462 -12.10 1.60 4.18
C TRP A 462 -11.58 1.64 5.61
N GLU A 463 -10.51 2.39 5.84
CA GLU A 463 -9.80 2.45 7.12
C GLU A 463 -9.63 3.89 7.60
N ASP A 464 -9.25 4.08 8.86
CA ASP A 464 -8.89 5.40 9.39
C ASP A 464 -7.46 5.76 8.95
N ASN A 465 -7.29 5.96 7.65
CA ASN A 465 -6.03 6.33 7.00
C ASN A 465 -6.16 7.60 6.16
N PHE A 466 -5.02 8.29 5.91
CA PHE A 466 -4.94 9.43 5.01
C PHE A 466 -4.62 8.95 3.59
N HIS A 467 -5.64 8.69 2.82
CA HIS A 467 -5.47 8.18 1.47
C HIS A 467 -5.27 9.31 0.46
N PHE A 468 -4.11 9.43 -0.18
CA PHE A 468 -3.82 10.51 -1.13
C PHE A 468 -4.61 10.48 -2.44
N ARG A 469 -5.26 9.37 -2.78
CA ARG A 469 -6.10 9.21 -3.99
C ARG A 469 -7.59 9.28 -3.69
N TRP A 470 -8.10 8.43 -2.79
CA TRP A 470 -9.51 8.33 -2.38
C TRP A 470 -9.68 8.93 -0.98
N ASN A 471 -9.39 10.21 -0.84
CA ASN A 471 -9.35 10.91 0.45
C ASN A 471 -10.75 11.37 0.86
N TYR A 472 -11.24 10.93 2.03
CA TYR A 472 -12.53 11.31 2.57
C TYR A 472 -12.66 12.83 2.75
N GLN A 473 -11.59 13.49 3.22
CA GLN A 473 -11.60 14.94 3.48
C GLN A 473 -11.75 15.74 2.18
N MET A 474 -11.18 15.25 1.08
CA MET A 474 -11.32 15.86 -0.23
C MET A 474 -12.77 15.81 -0.72
N PHE A 475 -13.43 14.66 -0.60
CA PHE A 475 -14.86 14.56 -0.91
C PHE A 475 -15.71 15.45 0.02
N ALA A 476 -15.40 15.44 1.32
CA ALA A 476 -16.13 16.24 2.31
C ALA A 476 -15.89 17.74 2.16
N SER A 477 -14.73 18.18 1.64
CA SER A 477 -14.33 19.58 1.50
C SER A 477 -15.31 20.41 0.66
N GLN A 478 -16.05 19.75 -0.22
CA GLN A 478 -17.05 20.39 -1.10
C GLN A 478 -18.43 20.48 -0.46
N GLY A 479 -18.56 20.21 0.85
CA GLY A 479 -19.81 20.29 1.59
C GLY A 479 -20.65 19.01 1.57
N TYR A 480 -20.05 17.86 1.25
CA TYR A 480 -20.73 16.57 1.28
C TYR A 480 -20.49 15.83 2.60
N VAL A 481 -21.48 15.08 3.06
CA VAL A 481 -21.28 14.00 4.01
C VAL A 481 -20.76 12.79 3.23
N VAL A 482 -19.66 12.19 3.69
CA VAL A 482 -19.10 10.98 3.09
C VAL A 482 -19.51 9.77 3.91
N VAL A 483 -20.07 8.76 3.25
CA VAL A 483 -20.37 7.44 3.84
C VAL A 483 -19.59 6.38 3.06
N ALA A 484 -18.80 5.59 3.77
CA ALA A 484 -17.92 4.58 3.18
C ALA A 484 -18.09 3.24 3.92
N PRO A 485 -18.98 2.35 3.45
CA PRO A 485 -19.24 1.06 4.08
C PRO A 485 -18.13 0.04 3.80
N ASN A 486 -17.96 -0.88 4.75
CA ASN A 486 -17.18 -2.10 4.64
C ASN A 486 -18.13 -3.31 4.55
N PRO A 487 -18.65 -3.63 3.35
CA PRO A 487 -19.56 -4.76 3.15
C PRO A 487 -18.80 -6.08 3.25
N ARG A 488 -19.52 -7.23 3.19
CA ARG A 488 -18.83 -8.54 3.06
C ARG A 488 -17.84 -8.57 1.93
N GLY A 489 -16.77 -9.31 2.09
CA GLY A 489 -15.54 -9.19 1.31
C GLY A 489 -14.51 -8.30 1.99
N SER A 490 -14.93 -7.36 2.86
CA SER A 490 -13.97 -6.48 3.54
C SER A 490 -13.09 -7.25 4.51
N THR A 491 -11.80 -6.89 4.51
CA THR A 491 -10.78 -7.39 5.44
C THR A 491 -10.94 -6.73 6.83
N GLY A 492 -10.35 -7.33 7.87
CA GLY A 492 -10.43 -6.81 9.24
C GLY A 492 -11.68 -7.21 10.04
N TYR A 493 -12.61 -7.97 9.44
CA TYR A 493 -13.86 -8.42 10.07
C TYR A 493 -13.92 -9.94 10.23
N GLY A 494 -12.81 -10.63 10.07
CA GLY A 494 -12.66 -12.08 10.12
C GLY A 494 -12.67 -12.73 8.73
N GLN A 495 -12.00 -13.90 8.61
CA GLN A 495 -11.79 -14.55 7.33
C GLN A 495 -13.11 -14.99 6.66
N LYS A 496 -14.09 -15.44 7.46
CA LYS A 496 -15.41 -15.78 6.94
C LYS A 496 -16.08 -14.60 6.20
N PHE A 497 -16.01 -13.40 6.77
CA PHE A 497 -16.61 -12.20 6.18
C PHE A 497 -15.88 -11.81 4.88
N THR A 498 -14.56 -11.97 4.86
CA THR A 498 -13.71 -11.77 3.68
C THR A 498 -14.06 -12.75 2.55
N ASP A 499 -14.26 -14.03 2.87
CA ASP A 499 -14.53 -15.09 1.90
C ASP A 499 -15.92 -14.97 1.22
N GLU A 500 -16.90 -14.40 1.92
CA GLU A 500 -18.31 -14.45 1.49
C GLU A 500 -18.65 -13.68 0.20
N ILE A 501 -17.69 -12.94 -0.35
CA ILE A 501 -17.86 -12.23 -1.62
C ILE A 501 -17.50 -13.11 -2.83
N SER A 502 -16.58 -14.07 -2.67
CA SER A 502 -16.16 -14.95 -3.76
C SER A 502 -17.35 -15.74 -4.29
N GLY A 503 -17.59 -15.68 -5.58
CA GLY A 503 -18.76 -16.25 -6.26
C GLY A 503 -20.05 -15.43 -6.16
N ASP A 504 -20.05 -14.30 -5.44
CA ASP A 504 -21.27 -13.50 -5.17
C ASP A 504 -21.03 -11.98 -5.31
N TRP A 505 -20.33 -11.56 -6.33
CA TRP A 505 -19.84 -10.17 -6.49
C TRP A 505 -20.93 -9.09 -6.52
N GLY A 506 -22.12 -9.40 -7.01
CA GLY A 506 -23.25 -8.46 -7.10
C GLY A 506 -24.46 -8.86 -6.23
N GLY A 507 -24.36 -9.90 -5.40
CA GLY A 507 -25.45 -10.45 -4.61
C GLY A 507 -25.57 -9.84 -3.22
N LYS A 508 -25.14 -10.58 -2.21
CA LYS A 508 -25.25 -10.15 -0.80
C LYS A 508 -24.48 -8.86 -0.50
N VAL A 509 -23.33 -8.67 -1.14
CA VAL A 509 -22.55 -7.42 -1.01
C VAL A 509 -23.34 -6.19 -1.46
N TYR A 510 -24.12 -6.31 -2.53
CA TYR A 510 -25.01 -5.22 -2.98
C TYR A 510 -26.10 -4.94 -1.92
N VAL A 511 -26.64 -5.98 -1.28
CA VAL A 511 -27.61 -5.81 -0.17
C VAL A 511 -26.97 -5.09 1.01
N ASP A 512 -25.75 -5.46 1.39
CA ASP A 512 -25.00 -4.79 2.46
C ASP A 512 -24.83 -3.30 2.20
N LEU A 513 -24.44 -2.95 0.97
CA LEU A 513 -24.25 -1.56 0.53
C LEU A 513 -25.58 -0.79 0.57
N MET A 514 -26.65 -1.35 0.01
CA MET A 514 -27.95 -0.67 0.00
C MET A 514 -28.54 -0.52 1.39
N ASN A 515 -28.35 -1.49 2.30
CA ASN A 515 -28.76 -1.40 3.68
C ASN A 515 -27.98 -0.33 4.44
N SER A 516 -26.67 -0.19 4.16
CA SER A 516 -25.83 0.89 4.73
C SER A 516 -26.30 2.26 4.25
N TYR A 517 -26.63 2.39 2.96
CA TYR A 517 -27.21 3.60 2.41
C TYR A 517 -28.55 3.95 3.07
N ASP A 518 -29.48 2.99 3.14
CA ASP A 518 -30.79 3.18 3.75
C ASP A 518 -30.70 3.55 5.24
N TYR A 519 -29.77 2.91 5.96
CA TYR A 519 -29.48 3.23 7.37
C TYR A 519 -28.98 4.68 7.50
N ALA A 520 -28.03 5.09 6.67
CA ALA A 520 -27.46 6.44 6.73
C ALA A 520 -28.52 7.52 6.47
N VAL A 521 -29.29 7.39 5.41
CA VAL A 521 -30.35 8.34 5.03
C VAL A 521 -31.45 8.41 6.09
N LYS A 522 -31.81 7.28 6.70
CA LYS A 522 -32.86 7.21 7.72
C LYS A 522 -32.44 7.78 9.05
N ASN A 523 -31.21 7.53 9.51
CA ASN A 523 -30.78 7.79 10.89
C ASN A 523 -30.03 9.10 11.06
N PHE A 524 -29.45 9.66 9.98
CA PHE A 524 -28.73 10.94 10.04
C PHE A 524 -29.54 12.05 9.40
N SER A 525 -30.30 12.79 10.23
CA SER A 525 -31.21 13.83 9.78
C SER A 525 -30.54 14.97 8.99
N PHE A 526 -29.23 15.12 9.12
CA PHE A 526 -28.43 16.10 8.36
C PHE A 526 -28.09 15.64 6.93
N ILE A 527 -28.38 14.41 6.53
CA ILE A 527 -28.22 13.96 5.15
C ILE A 527 -29.44 14.43 4.30
N ASP A 528 -29.16 15.04 3.17
CA ASP A 528 -30.16 15.36 2.15
C ASP A 528 -30.39 14.15 1.24
N ALA A 529 -31.43 13.37 1.52
CA ALA A 529 -31.79 12.19 0.75
C ALA A 529 -32.11 12.45 -0.73
N LYS A 530 -32.32 13.73 -1.13
CA LYS A 530 -32.59 14.09 -2.54
C LYS A 530 -31.30 14.26 -3.35
N ASN A 531 -30.19 14.48 -2.66
CA ASN A 531 -28.89 14.75 -3.25
C ASN A 531 -27.87 13.70 -2.81
N THR A 532 -27.89 12.54 -3.44
CA THR A 532 -26.97 11.45 -3.12
C THR A 532 -26.21 10.97 -4.35
N PHE A 533 -24.95 10.69 -4.19
CA PHE A 533 -24.00 10.31 -5.23
C PHE A 533 -23.23 9.06 -4.81
N ALA A 534 -22.73 8.28 -5.79
CA ALA A 534 -21.84 7.17 -5.47
C ALA A 534 -20.59 7.18 -6.36
N ALA A 535 -19.47 6.76 -5.77
CA ALA A 535 -18.19 6.64 -6.47
C ALA A 535 -17.41 5.42 -6.00
N GLY A 536 -16.67 4.80 -6.91
CA GLY A 536 -15.81 3.67 -6.58
C GLY A 536 -14.78 3.39 -7.66
N ALA A 537 -13.71 2.68 -7.28
CA ALA A 537 -12.65 2.29 -8.19
C ALA A 537 -12.40 0.79 -8.15
N SER A 538 -11.90 0.22 -9.26
CA SER A 538 -11.58 -1.21 -9.36
C SER A 538 -12.83 -2.06 -9.11
N TYR A 539 -12.83 -2.95 -8.12
CA TYR A 539 -14.08 -3.61 -7.68
C TYR A 539 -15.15 -2.58 -7.27
N GLY A 540 -14.80 -1.49 -6.61
CA GLY A 540 -15.74 -0.40 -6.32
C GLY A 540 -16.33 0.21 -7.59
N GLY A 541 -15.55 0.34 -8.65
CA GLY A 541 -15.99 0.75 -9.98
C GLY A 541 -16.91 -0.30 -10.63
N TYR A 542 -16.60 -1.59 -10.47
CA TYR A 542 -17.51 -2.69 -10.82
C TYR A 542 -18.88 -2.53 -10.14
N MET A 543 -18.86 -2.30 -8.83
CA MET A 543 -20.10 -2.14 -8.06
C MET A 543 -20.88 -0.89 -8.48
N ILE A 544 -20.19 0.20 -8.85
CA ILE A 544 -20.87 1.37 -9.47
C ILE A 544 -21.54 0.97 -10.79
N ASN A 545 -20.86 0.19 -11.64
CA ASN A 545 -21.42 -0.32 -12.88
C ASN A 545 -22.61 -1.27 -12.64
N TRP A 546 -22.55 -2.08 -11.59
CA TRP A 546 -23.64 -2.94 -11.15
C TRP A 546 -24.83 -2.13 -10.66
N ILE A 547 -24.61 -1.15 -9.79
CA ILE A 547 -25.61 -0.20 -9.27
C ILE A 547 -26.31 0.51 -10.41
N ALA A 548 -25.59 0.97 -11.44
CA ALA A 548 -26.15 1.65 -12.60
C ALA A 548 -27.24 0.84 -13.34
N GLY A 549 -27.10 -0.49 -13.34
CA GLY A 549 -28.09 -1.40 -13.95
C GLY A 549 -29.21 -1.88 -13.01
N HIS A 550 -29.13 -1.57 -11.68
CA HIS A 550 -30.03 -2.16 -10.67
C HIS A 550 -30.80 -1.17 -9.81
N THR A 551 -30.44 0.11 -9.79
CA THR A 551 -31.14 1.14 -9.00
C THR A 551 -30.91 2.54 -9.57
N ASP A 552 -31.86 3.42 -9.34
CA ASP A 552 -31.84 4.87 -9.69
C ASP A 552 -31.79 5.77 -8.46
N ARG A 553 -31.34 5.28 -7.31
CA ARG A 553 -31.26 5.99 -6.03
C ARG A 553 -30.30 7.19 -6.05
N PHE A 554 -29.27 7.14 -6.87
CA PHE A 554 -28.21 8.15 -6.92
C PHE A 554 -28.48 9.15 -8.06
N ASN A 555 -28.13 10.42 -7.81
CA ASN A 555 -28.27 11.49 -8.79
C ASN A 555 -27.22 11.40 -9.89
N ALA A 556 -26.01 10.97 -9.55
CA ALA A 556 -24.91 10.67 -10.49
C ALA A 556 -23.93 9.66 -9.89
N LEU A 557 -23.21 8.99 -10.77
CA LEU A 557 -22.24 7.92 -10.47
C LEU A 557 -20.87 8.27 -11.01
N VAL A 558 -19.80 7.78 -10.33
CA VAL A 558 -18.41 7.85 -10.80
C VAL A 558 -17.81 6.45 -10.78
N SER A 559 -17.52 5.90 -11.96
CA SER A 559 -16.87 4.60 -12.14
C SER A 559 -15.43 4.81 -12.59
N HIS A 560 -14.46 4.49 -11.73
CA HIS A 560 -13.03 4.59 -12.03
C HIS A 560 -12.45 3.17 -12.17
N ALA A 561 -11.80 2.88 -13.30
CA ALA A 561 -11.19 1.58 -13.58
C ALA A 561 -12.10 0.40 -13.19
N GLY A 562 -13.39 0.56 -13.47
CA GLY A 562 -14.44 -0.39 -13.03
C GLY A 562 -14.61 -1.53 -14.00
N VAL A 563 -14.61 -2.77 -13.51
CA VAL A 563 -14.93 -3.95 -14.32
C VAL A 563 -16.35 -3.86 -14.83
N PHE A 564 -16.57 -4.21 -16.10
CA PHE A 564 -17.89 -4.12 -16.76
C PHE A 564 -18.33 -5.43 -17.39
N ASN A 565 -17.40 -6.15 -18.01
CA ASN A 565 -17.63 -7.44 -18.63
C ASN A 565 -16.59 -8.44 -18.15
N LEU A 566 -17.01 -9.35 -17.28
CA LEU A 566 -16.11 -10.29 -16.59
C LEU A 566 -15.39 -11.23 -17.55
N GLU A 567 -16.04 -11.67 -18.64
CA GLU A 567 -15.42 -12.56 -19.61
C GLU A 567 -14.31 -11.84 -20.40
N SER A 568 -14.56 -10.61 -20.88
CA SER A 568 -13.52 -9.83 -21.57
C SER A 568 -12.40 -9.40 -20.62
N MET A 569 -12.72 -9.11 -19.35
CA MET A 569 -11.69 -8.83 -18.35
C MET A 569 -10.77 -10.04 -18.14
N TYR A 570 -11.33 -11.24 -17.98
CA TYR A 570 -10.52 -12.45 -17.83
C TYR A 570 -9.51 -12.62 -18.99
N GLY A 571 -9.97 -12.37 -20.21
CA GLY A 571 -9.12 -12.50 -21.41
C GLY A 571 -8.07 -11.41 -21.59
N THR A 572 -8.08 -10.36 -20.77
CA THR A 572 -7.22 -9.18 -20.91
C THR A 572 -6.50 -8.74 -19.63
N THR A 573 -6.88 -9.26 -18.45
CA THR A 573 -6.15 -9.07 -17.19
C THR A 573 -4.87 -9.93 -17.13
N GLU A 574 -4.06 -9.76 -16.09
CA GLU A 574 -2.73 -10.38 -15.99
C GLU A 574 -2.63 -11.47 -14.91
N GLU A 575 -3.27 -11.35 -13.76
CA GLU A 575 -3.28 -12.34 -12.68
C GLU A 575 -4.55 -13.19 -12.73
N LEU A 576 -4.50 -14.31 -13.47
CA LEU A 576 -5.68 -15.15 -13.74
C LEU A 576 -6.14 -15.96 -12.52
N TRP A 577 -5.26 -16.25 -11.57
CA TRP A 577 -5.66 -16.90 -10.32
C TRP A 577 -6.70 -16.07 -9.55
N PHE A 578 -6.71 -14.74 -9.66
CA PHE A 578 -7.71 -13.87 -9.05
C PHE A 578 -9.13 -14.12 -9.60
N PRO A 579 -9.45 -13.91 -10.91
CA PRO A 579 -10.77 -14.20 -11.42
C PRO A 579 -11.14 -15.68 -11.35
N GLU A 580 -10.18 -16.60 -11.45
CA GLU A 580 -10.45 -18.03 -11.30
C GLU A 580 -10.91 -18.39 -9.90
N TRP A 581 -10.33 -17.80 -8.86
CA TRP A 581 -10.82 -17.94 -7.50
C TRP A 581 -12.20 -17.30 -7.33
N GLU A 582 -12.31 -16.04 -7.73
CA GLU A 582 -13.53 -15.26 -7.51
C GLU A 582 -14.77 -15.81 -8.23
N TYR A 583 -14.59 -16.47 -9.37
CA TYR A 583 -15.71 -17.04 -10.14
C TYR A 583 -15.73 -18.57 -10.14
N GLY A 584 -14.81 -19.19 -9.43
CA GLY A 584 -14.73 -20.66 -9.27
C GLY A 584 -14.18 -21.41 -10.48
N GLY A 585 -13.43 -20.73 -11.36
CA GLY A 585 -12.76 -21.28 -12.53
C GLY A 585 -12.82 -20.35 -13.75
N THR A 586 -12.34 -20.84 -14.88
CA THR A 586 -12.27 -20.10 -16.14
C THR A 586 -13.65 -19.78 -16.75
N PRO A 587 -13.79 -18.79 -17.65
CA PRO A 587 -15.07 -18.46 -18.30
C PRO A 587 -15.72 -19.64 -19.05
N TRP A 588 -14.93 -20.51 -19.67
CA TRP A 588 -15.44 -21.69 -20.36
C TRP A 588 -15.88 -22.83 -19.43
N GLN A 589 -15.43 -22.82 -18.16
CA GLN A 589 -15.87 -23.78 -17.13
C GLN A 589 -17.05 -23.26 -16.30
N LYS A 590 -17.16 -21.93 -16.12
CA LYS A 590 -18.09 -21.25 -15.19
C LYS A 590 -18.90 -20.16 -15.88
N ARG A 591 -19.25 -20.32 -17.14
CA ARG A 591 -19.95 -19.33 -17.96
C ARG A 591 -21.11 -18.65 -17.26
N GLU A 592 -21.96 -19.42 -16.56
CA GLU A 592 -23.13 -18.87 -15.87
C GLU A 592 -22.76 -17.82 -14.79
N ILE A 593 -21.66 -18.02 -14.06
CA ILE A 593 -21.20 -17.08 -13.03
C ILE A 593 -20.70 -15.79 -13.69
N TYR A 594 -19.88 -15.92 -14.76
CA TYR A 594 -19.40 -14.77 -15.52
C TYR A 594 -20.54 -13.96 -16.14
N GLU A 595 -21.54 -14.60 -16.72
CA GLU A 595 -22.71 -13.91 -17.27
C GLU A 595 -23.56 -13.26 -16.18
N LYS A 596 -23.84 -13.98 -15.09
CA LYS A 596 -24.69 -13.53 -13.98
C LYS A 596 -24.17 -12.24 -13.36
N TRP A 597 -22.87 -12.15 -13.08
CA TRP A 597 -22.27 -11.03 -12.36
C TRP A 597 -21.67 -9.95 -13.27
N SER A 598 -21.81 -10.04 -14.59
CA SER A 598 -21.31 -9.03 -15.52
C SER A 598 -22.26 -7.83 -15.64
N PRO A 599 -21.87 -6.61 -15.23
CA PRO A 599 -22.71 -5.40 -15.31
C PRO A 599 -23.22 -5.11 -16.72
N HIS A 600 -22.47 -5.42 -17.77
CA HIS A 600 -22.87 -5.18 -19.17
C HIS A 600 -24.19 -5.86 -19.56
N ARG A 601 -24.59 -6.93 -18.86
CA ARG A 601 -25.85 -7.61 -19.08
C ARG A 601 -27.07 -6.79 -18.60
N TYR A 602 -26.86 -5.86 -17.67
CA TYR A 602 -27.92 -5.11 -17.00
C TYR A 602 -27.90 -3.61 -17.33
N ILE A 603 -26.88 -3.12 -18.04
CA ILE A 603 -26.67 -1.70 -18.29
C ILE A 603 -27.80 -1.03 -19.06
N HIS A 604 -28.60 -1.80 -19.79
CA HIS A 604 -29.80 -1.31 -20.52
C HIS A 604 -30.88 -0.74 -19.58
N ASN A 605 -30.80 -1.01 -18.28
CA ASN A 605 -31.69 -0.42 -17.27
C ASN A 605 -31.16 0.93 -16.73
N CYS A 606 -29.92 1.31 -17.03
CA CYS A 606 -29.30 2.50 -16.50
C CYS A 606 -30.02 3.78 -16.94
N LYS A 607 -30.33 4.65 -15.98
CA LYS A 607 -30.89 6.00 -16.19
C LYS A 607 -30.05 7.08 -15.53
N THR A 608 -29.19 6.70 -14.57
CA THR A 608 -28.38 7.61 -13.78
C THR A 608 -27.17 8.08 -14.59
N PRO A 609 -26.85 9.38 -14.61
CA PRO A 609 -25.65 9.91 -15.24
C PRO A 609 -24.36 9.26 -14.69
N VAL A 610 -23.41 8.93 -15.57
CA VAL A 610 -22.16 8.22 -15.19
C VAL A 610 -20.92 8.95 -15.72
N LEU A 611 -20.01 9.31 -14.81
CA LEU A 611 -18.64 9.70 -15.14
C LEU A 611 -17.76 8.43 -15.15
N VAL A 612 -17.21 8.10 -16.31
CA VAL A 612 -16.29 6.98 -16.51
C VAL A 612 -14.86 7.52 -16.49
N ILE A 613 -13.96 6.90 -15.71
CA ILE A 613 -12.55 7.31 -15.62
C ILE A 613 -11.64 6.09 -15.80
N HIS A 614 -10.56 6.22 -16.61
CA HIS A 614 -9.63 5.12 -16.84
C HIS A 614 -8.24 5.58 -17.27
N GLY A 615 -7.21 4.84 -16.89
CA GLY A 615 -5.83 4.99 -17.35
C GLY A 615 -5.48 3.96 -18.42
N ALA A 616 -4.81 4.38 -19.51
CA ALA A 616 -4.45 3.49 -20.61
C ALA A 616 -3.44 2.39 -20.26
N LYS A 617 -2.68 2.60 -19.19
CA LYS A 617 -1.66 1.63 -18.72
C LYS A 617 -2.18 0.77 -17.57
N ASP A 618 -3.48 0.61 -17.48
CA ASP A 618 -4.13 -0.27 -16.53
C ASP A 618 -4.22 -1.68 -17.12
N PHE A 619 -3.36 -2.59 -16.68
CA PHE A 619 -3.39 -4.00 -17.09
C PHE A 619 -4.09 -4.91 -16.09
N ARG A 620 -4.41 -4.36 -14.89
CA ARG A 620 -5.22 -5.02 -13.85
C ARG A 620 -6.70 -5.06 -14.25
N VAL A 621 -7.26 -3.89 -14.54
CA VAL A 621 -8.59 -3.72 -15.13
C VAL A 621 -8.41 -3.03 -16.49
N PRO A 622 -8.26 -3.79 -17.58
CA PRO A 622 -7.88 -3.22 -18.86
C PRO A 622 -8.88 -2.19 -19.39
N GLU A 623 -8.38 -1.21 -20.12
CA GLU A 623 -9.13 -0.03 -20.59
C GLU A 623 -10.37 -0.35 -21.42
N GLU A 624 -10.43 -1.55 -22.02
CA GLU A 624 -11.60 -2.03 -22.77
C GLU A 624 -12.85 -2.11 -21.91
N GLN A 625 -12.71 -2.25 -20.60
CA GLN A 625 -13.84 -2.23 -19.67
C GLN A 625 -14.54 -0.86 -19.70
N ALA A 626 -13.77 0.21 -19.69
CA ALA A 626 -14.28 1.58 -19.79
C ALA A 626 -14.85 1.89 -21.18
N PHE A 627 -14.19 1.43 -22.25
CA PHE A 627 -14.69 1.61 -23.62
C PHE A 627 -16.04 0.94 -23.81
N GLN A 628 -16.21 -0.29 -23.32
CA GLN A 628 -17.48 -1.02 -23.38
C GLN A 628 -18.58 -0.30 -22.57
N LEU A 629 -18.27 0.17 -21.37
CA LEU A 629 -19.22 0.91 -20.52
C LEU A 629 -19.65 2.20 -21.19
N PHE A 630 -18.71 3.07 -21.58
CA PHE A 630 -18.99 4.38 -22.14
C PHE A 630 -19.79 4.26 -23.46
N THR A 631 -19.38 3.36 -24.34
CA THR A 631 -20.09 3.07 -25.59
C THR A 631 -21.54 2.64 -25.34
N SER A 632 -21.75 1.79 -24.35
CA SER A 632 -23.11 1.32 -23.99
C SER A 632 -23.98 2.46 -23.49
N LEU A 633 -23.46 3.30 -22.57
CA LEU A 633 -24.17 4.45 -22.02
C LEU A 633 -24.56 5.46 -23.12
N GLN A 634 -23.60 5.82 -23.99
CA GLN A 634 -23.85 6.73 -25.10
C GLN A 634 -24.89 6.18 -26.09
N ARG A 635 -24.80 4.87 -26.41
CA ARG A 635 -25.76 4.22 -27.28
C ARG A 635 -27.20 4.17 -26.72
N LEU A 636 -27.31 4.10 -25.38
CA LEU A 636 -28.56 4.14 -24.64
C LEU A 636 -29.11 5.56 -24.45
N GLY A 637 -28.36 6.60 -24.80
CA GLY A 637 -28.73 7.99 -24.57
C GLY A 637 -28.64 8.40 -23.09
N VAL A 638 -27.89 7.65 -22.26
CA VAL A 638 -27.61 7.99 -20.86
C VAL A 638 -26.54 9.06 -20.82
N GLU A 639 -26.79 10.14 -20.08
CA GLU A 639 -25.79 11.18 -19.87
C GLU A 639 -24.52 10.60 -19.28
N SER A 640 -23.41 10.75 -19.98
CA SER A 640 -22.13 10.19 -19.56
C SER A 640 -20.95 10.99 -20.09
N LYS A 641 -19.86 11.00 -19.30
CA LYS A 641 -18.60 11.64 -19.61
C LYS A 641 -17.48 10.62 -19.45
N PHE A 642 -16.48 10.62 -20.34
CA PHE A 642 -15.32 9.76 -20.25
C PHE A 642 -14.06 10.58 -20.05
N LEU A 643 -13.41 10.43 -18.89
CA LEU A 643 -12.13 11.01 -18.56
C LEU A 643 -11.04 9.94 -18.73
N TYR A 644 -10.29 10.03 -19.82
CA TYR A 644 -9.29 9.07 -20.21
C TYR A 644 -7.88 9.62 -20.06
N PHE A 645 -7.00 8.88 -19.37
CA PHE A 645 -5.62 9.25 -19.11
C PHE A 645 -4.65 8.34 -19.89
N PRO A 646 -4.06 8.77 -21.01
CA PRO A 646 -3.21 7.91 -21.84
C PRO A 646 -1.87 7.53 -21.19
N ASP A 647 -1.48 8.21 -20.13
CA ASP A 647 -0.21 8.06 -19.43
C ASP A 647 -0.32 7.65 -17.96
N GLU A 648 -1.54 7.29 -17.50
CA GLU A 648 -1.82 6.77 -16.15
C GLU A 648 -2.12 5.26 -16.19
N THR A 649 -2.01 4.68 -15.01
CA THR A 649 -2.16 3.25 -14.73
C THR A 649 -3.53 2.95 -14.13
N HIS A 650 -3.66 1.85 -13.36
CA HIS A 650 -4.82 1.60 -12.51
C HIS A 650 -5.06 2.74 -11.51
N PHE A 651 -4.04 3.55 -11.29
CA PHE A 651 -4.02 4.67 -10.37
C PHE A 651 -3.70 5.97 -11.11
N VAL A 652 -4.48 7.02 -10.90
CA VAL A 652 -4.15 8.38 -11.35
C VAL A 652 -3.22 8.99 -10.30
N ALA A 653 -1.92 8.98 -10.58
CA ALA A 653 -0.86 9.24 -9.60
C ALA A 653 -0.02 10.49 -9.89
N LYS A 654 -0.07 11.05 -11.10
CA LYS A 654 0.66 12.28 -11.42
C LYS A 654 -0.08 13.51 -10.90
N PRO A 655 0.62 14.53 -10.35
CA PRO A 655 -0.01 15.70 -9.73
C PRO A 655 -1.06 16.40 -10.59
N LEU A 656 -0.73 16.73 -11.83
CA LEU A 656 -1.67 17.44 -12.73
C LEU A 656 -2.85 16.57 -13.16
N ASN A 657 -2.63 15.28 -13.39
CA ASN A 657 -3.69 14.34 -13.74
C ASN A 657 -4.64 14.14 -12.56
N SER A 658 -4.10 14.02 -11.35
CA SER A 658 -4.90 13.96 -10.11
C SER A 658 -5.72 15.22 -9.88
N LYS A 659 -5.15 16.40 -10.18
CA LYS A 659 -5.89 17.68 -10.10
C LYS A 659 -7.07 17.67 -11.07
N LEU A 660 -6.85 17.28 -12.31
CA LEU A 660 -7.90 17.16 -13.33
C LEU A 660 -8.97 16.13 -12.93
N TRP A 661 -8.55 15.02 -12.30
CA TRP A 661 -9.46 13.99 -11.77
C TRP A 661 -10.41 14.59 -10.73
N TRP A 662 -9.90 15.28 -9.71
CA TRP A 662 -10.69 15.91 -8.65
C TRP A 662 -11.62 16.96 -9.19
N GLU A 663 -11.15 17.84 -10.08
CA GLU A 663 -11.95 18.90 -10.70
C GLU A 663 -13.14 18.29 -11.48
N ASN A 664 -12.91 17.23 -12.26
CA ASN A 664 -13.97 16.56 -13.00
C ASN A 664 -14.99 15.86 -12.10
N VAL A 665 -14.55 15.23 -11.02
CA VAL A 665 -15.44 14.55 -10.06
C VAL A 665 -16.29 15.58 -9.30
N TYR A 666 -15.69 16.69 -8.87
CA TYR A 666 -16.44 17.76 -8.19
C TYR A 666 -17.48 18.42 -9.10
N ASP A 667 -17.09 18.76 -10.33
CA ASP A 667 -18.00 19.32 -11.32
C ASP A 667 -19.14 18.36 -11.64
N TRP A 668 -18.83 17.07 -11.78
CA TRP A 668 -19.83 16.05 -12.05
C TRP A 668 -20.90 15.97 -10.96
N PHE A 669 -20.50 15.90 -9.71
CA PHE A 669 -21.45 15.87 -8.59
C PHE A 669 -22.22 17.20 -8.47
N LYS A 670 -21.54 18.33 -8.59
CA LYS A 670 -22.14 19.66 -8.49
C LYS A 670 -23.20 19.90 -9.56
N THR A 671 -22.95 19.47 -10.79
CA THR A 671 -23.89 19.63 -11.92
C THR A 671 -25.19 18.84 -11.72
N HIS A 672 -25.13 17.73 -10.95
CA HIS A 672 -26.29 16.86 -10.70
C HIS A 672 -26.94 17.09 -9.32
N LEU A 673 -26.62 18.17 -8.61
CA LEU A 673 -27.40 18.61 -7.44
C LEU A 673 -28.78 19.07 -7.87
N LYS A 674 -29.83 18.69 -7.11
CA LYS A 674 -31.24 19.05 -7.33
C LYS A 674 -31.69 20.15 -6.38
#